data_08c659dfbe2f76aecd4db9c12a314912
#
_entry.id   08c659dfbe2f76aecd4db9c12a314912
#
_cell.length_a   1.000
_cell.length_b   1.000
_cell.length_c   1.000
_cell.angle_alpha   90.00
_cell.angle_beta   90.00
_cell.angle_gamma   90.00
#
_symmetry.space_group_name_H-M   'P 1'
#
loop_
_entity.id
_entity.type
_entity.pdbx_description
1 polymer ?
#
loop_
_entity_poly.entity_id
_entity_poly.type
_entity_poly.pdbx_seq_one_letter_code
_entity_poly.pdbx_strand_id
1 'polypeptide(L)'
;MNKNDKNIINLIFDAGKGECPVRTREAITGESFGELPTCRRAGYVFDGWFTQPDVNGEKITSGDVVQSEQSITLYAMYTRVKANKKKKSSLRTQKKALIGLLCTVVLLIVGVIVANYIVSIPLPYTDYDGKVYKVKKADGEFIIVDENGTTLEPNQDGYFSTSLGTLLAQDATTGEISEYAVVDIEGIEVAGANKRIMMYAQIKQANVQQISVTNAHGSYTFYTDANGKVQIKGFEDDKYCIAYNKELYAYLCVGAGYPLTMRKLDTEEVLKRGYVEYGLEPEKRTDEQGNEYDYTPATFTITSKDGVTHTVIIGDKVVSDAGYYCKLADSDDNKAVYIMSESSYGKAIMRPIEELITPMIVYPMSMTTYYNVENFIISHYGDELDEDGKPQLEIDIAFDFVPMAVRTNTMYSAESFEINEKLFKYKYDGYRLDNDAVSTVLQNLYQTNITRICKLGITDEALTEYGLDDPAHYITYDYLIDENEDGKTDQEIANFLMISERTPQGTYYVASELCNVIAEVNESSFHFLENETIDWLNQYIIWINLAYIKKLDVQSPNYDVTFTLDNSESDQSSNISSANIKLWVNGEEKDYTVTKVSASTGKETKEGPVYNFRQFYKSLLYASIGGLTDQGHVKLTEEEMAALRADESKCQLVLTLEAEDIATVTNPDNFKKNNQKTLVYRFYRYSEGKSYLTINGEGEFFVDAAFVEKLISDARRVEEGQLVDSASKT
;
A
#
# COMPACT_ATOMS: atom_id res chain seq x y z
N MET A 1 -19.91 -48.84 -26.02
CA MET A 1 -18.79 -48.26 -25.24
C MET A 1 -18.12 -47.23 -26.12
N ASN A 2 -18.47 -45.97 -25.92
CA ASN A 2 -17.88 -44.86 -26.66
C ASN A 2 -16.52 -44.49 -26.03
N LYS A 3 -15.50 -44.47 -26.89
CA LYS A 3 -14.16 -43.97 -26.60
C LYS A 3 -14.16 -42.43 -26.63
N ASN A 4 -13.34 -41.87 -25.75
CA ASN A 4 -12.80 -40.51 -25.71
C ASN A 4 -13.63 -39.43 -25.00
N ASP A 5 -13.72 -39.56 -23.68
CA ASP A 5 -13.66 -38.34 -22.87
C ASP A 5 -12.18 -38.13 -22.50
N LYS A 6 -11.47 -37.31 -23.30
CA LYS A 6 -10.15 -36.82 -22.95
C LYS A 6 -10.35 -35.74 -21.86
N ASN A 7 -9.77 -35.97 -20.69
CA ASN A 7 -9.86 -34.97 -19.61
C ASN A 7 -9.02 -33.77 -19.99
N ILE A 8 -9.66 -32.63 -20.28
CA ILE A 8 -9.02 -31.37 -20.65
C ILE A 8 -8.86 -30.53 -19.37
N ILE A 9 -7.65 -30.07 -19.12
CA ILE A 9 -7.34 -29.19 -17.98
C ILE A 9 -6.75 -27.89 -18.47
N ASN A 10 -6.79 -26.85 -17.63
CA ASN A 10 -6.13 -25.60 -17.91
C ASN A 10 -4.70 -25.57 -17.33
N LEU A 11 -3.73 -25.21 -18.15
CA LEU A 11 -2.40 -24.83 -17.73
C LEU A 11 -2.37 -23.31 -17.52
N ILE A 12 -2.01 -22.89 -16.35
CA ILE A 12 -1.88 -21.47 -15.97
C ILE A 12 -0.39 -21.14 -15.91
N PHE A 13 0.05 -20.10 -16.61
CA PHE A 13 1.43 -19.66 -16.69
C PHE A 13 1.65 -18.41 -15.86
N ASP A 14 2.18 -18.58 -14.64
CA ASP A 14 2.53 -17.47 -13.77
C ASP A 14 3.94 -16.95 -14.08
N ALA A 15 4.02 -15.82 -14.73
CA ALA A 15 5.29 -15.16 -15.07
C ALA A 15 5.96 -14.46 -13.89
N GLY A 16 5.34 -14.38 -12.73
CA GLY A 16 5.84 -13.63 -11.59
C GLY A 16 6.06 -12.15 -11.95
N LYS A 17 7.31 -11.67 -11.78
CA LYS A 17 7.72 -10.31 -12.17
C LYS A 17 8.18 -10.19 -13.64
N GLY A 18 7.91 -11.17 -14.47
CA GLY A 18 8.20 -11.16 -15.89
C GLY A 18 6.93 -11.01 -16.73
N GLU A 19 7.11 -10.87 -18.05
CA GLU A 19 6.04 -10.81 -19.03
C GLU A 19 5.97 -12.13 -19.79
N CYS A 20 4.78 -12.71 -19.93
CA CYS A 20 4.53 -13.91 -20.69
C CYS A 20 3.41 -13.69 -21.72
N PRO A 21 3.61 -14.08 -22.97
CA PRO A 21 2.62 -13.87 -24.03
C PRO A 21 1.36 -14.73 -23.87
N VAL A 22 1.45 -15.82 -23.14
CA VAL A 22 0.34 -16.76 -22.92
C VAL A 22 0.17 -16.95 -21.41
N ARG A 23 -1.01 -16.69 -20.88
CA ARG A 23 -1.33 -16.87 -19.47
C ARG A 23 -2.02 -18.19 -19.17
N THR A 24 -2.83 -18.66 -20.09
CA THR A 24 -3.56 -19.94 -19.93
C THR A 24 -3.58 -20.70 -21.25
N ARG A 25 -3.57 -22.02 -21.17
CA ARG A 25 -3.71 -22.92 -22.31
C ARG A 25 -4.34 -24.22 -21.88
N GLU A 26 -5.19 -24.79 -22.71
CA GLU A 26 -5.74 -26.13 -22.49
C GLU A 26 -4.69 -27.23 -22.74
N ALA A 27 -4.72 -28.26 -21.94
CA ALA A 27 -3.90 -29.44 -22.05
C ALA A 27 -4.73 -30.70 -21.77
N ILE A 28 -4.29 -31.82 -22.28
CA ILE A 28 -5.00 -33.09 -22.12
C ILE A 28 -4.20 -33.96 -21.16
N THR A 29 -4.86 -34.44 -20.11
CA THR A 29 -4.25 -35.37 -19.16
C THR A 29 -3.75 -36.62 -19.88
N GLY A 30 -2.51 -37.00 -19.62
CA GLY A 30 -1.84 -38.13 -20.27
C GLY A 30 -1.11 -37.80 -21.57
N GLU A 31 -1.23 -36.57 -22.09
CA GLU A 31 -0.43 -36.08 -23.25
C GLU A 31 0.74 -35.21 -22.76
N SER A 32 1.67 -34.89 -23.65
CA SER A 32 2.80 -34.02 -23.30
C SER A 32 2.35 -32.55 -23.11
N PHE A 33 3.09 -31.78 -22.27
CA PHE A 33 2.83 -30.35 -22.12
C PHE A 33 2.94 -29.58 -23.45
N GLY A 34 3.64 -30.11 -24.45
CA GLY A 34 3.85 -29.46 -25.73
C GLY A 34 4.73 -28.21 -25.59
N GLU A 35 4.75 -27.37 -26.61
CA GLU A 35 5.59 -26.16 -26.60
C GLU A 35 5.15 -25.21 -25.49
N LEU A 36 6.08 -24.87 -24.59
CA LEU A 36 5.83 -23.97 -23.46
C LEU A 36 6.23 -22.53 -23.80
N PRO A 37 5.42 -21.52 -23.44
CA PRO A 37 5.72 -20.13 -23.76
C PRO A 37 7.00 -19.65 -23.09
N THR A 38 7.73 -18.73 -23.74
CA THR A 38 8.92 -18.11 -23.21
C THR A 38 8.58 -16.77 -22.62
N CYS A 39 9.01 -16.52 -21.37
CA CYS A 39 8.76 -15.27 -20.69
C CYS A 39 10.00 -14.35 -20.73
N ARG A 40 9.78 -13.05 -20.61
CA ARG A 40 10.85 -12.04 -20.57
C ARG A 40 10.82 -11.26 -19.27
N ARG A 41 12.01 -10.96 -18.75
CA ARG A 41 12.18 -10.08 -17.61
C ARG A 41 13.47 -9.28 -17.80
N ALA A 42 13.38 -7.94 -17.75
CA ALA A 42 14.53 -7.07 -17.95
C ALA A 42 15.68 -7.37 -16.96
N GLY A 43 16.87 -7.64 -17.49
CA GLY A 43 18.06 -7.96 -16.70
C GLY A 43 18.16 -9.41 -16.20
N TYR A 44 17.29 -10.30 -16.69
CA TYR A 44 17.27 -11.71 -16.30
C TYR A 44 17.17 -12.62 -17.54
N VAL A 45 17.67 -13.84 -17.40
CA VAL A 45 17.45 -14.95 -18.35
C VAL A 45 16.31 -15.79 -17.82
N PHE A 46 15.39 -16.17 -18.70
CA PHE A 46 14.33 -17.08 -18.38
C PHE A 46 14.89 -18.52 -18.33
N ASP A 47 14.71 -19.20 -17.19
CA ASP A 47 15.25 -20.52 -16.95
C ASP A 47 14.27 -21.65 -17.31
N GLY A 48 13.00 -21.32 -17.42
CA GLY A 48 11.93 -22.25 -17.74
C GLY A 48 10.77 -22.21 -16.74
N TRP A 49 9.87 -23.18 -16.93
CA TRP A 49 8.68 -23.36 -16.10
C TRP A 49 8.90 -24.40 -15.02
N PHE A 50 8.35 -24.17 -13.84
CA PHE A 50 8.51 -25.01 -12.65
C PHE A 50 7.17 -25.25 -11.96
N THR A 51 7.03 -26.35 -11.23
CA THR A 51 5.81 -26.73 -10.52
C THR A 51 5.53 -25.89 -9.26
N GLN A 52 6.52 -25.18 -8.76
CA GLN A 52 6.41 -24.30 -7.58
C GLN A 52 7.19 -23.00 -7.79
N PRO A 53 6.82 -21.91 -7.11
CA PRO A 53 7.45 -20.61 -7.29
C PRO A 53 8.81 -20.45 -6.58
N ASP A 54 9.40 -21.53 -6.12
CA ASP A 54 10.67 -21.57 -5.38
C ASP A 54 11.65 -22.61 -5.93
N VAL A 55 12.80 -22.71 -5.29
CA VAL A 55 13.88 -23.64 -5.70
C VAL A 55 13.56 -25.13 -5.54
N ASN A 56 12.43 -25.46 -4.93
CA ASN A 56 12.00 -26.86 -4.73
C ASN A 56 11.09 -27.34 -5.84
N GLY A 57 10.65 -26.48 -6.75
CA GLY A 57 9.83 -26.83 -7.90
C GLY A 57 10.59 -27.68 -8.91
N GLU A 58 9.93 -28.67 -9.48
CA GLU A 58 10.48 -29.46 -10.61
C GLU A 58 10.32 -28.66 -11.90
N LYS A 59 11.38 -28.67 -12.73
CA LYS A 59 11.35 -28.02 -14.03
C LYS A 59 10.53 -28.82 -15.00
N ILE A 60 9.57 -28.17 -15.65
CA ILE A 60 8.72 -28.77 -16.68
C ILE A 60 9.28 -28.46 -18.07
N THR A 61 9.33 -29.46 -18.90
CA THR A 61 9.73 -29.36 -20.30
C THR A 61 8.58 -29.72 -21.25
N SER A 62 8.72 -29.40 -22.53
CA SER A 62 7.70 -29.70 -23.55
C SER A 62 7.40 -31.18 -23.71
N GLY A 63 8.34 -32.05 -23.32
CA GLY A 63 8.20 -33.52 -23.45
C GLY A 63 7.56 -34.19 -22.22
N ASP A 64 7.47 -33.45 -21.09
CA ASP A 64 6.86 -34.04 -19.89
C ASP A 64 5.37 -34.25 -20.08
N VAL A 65 4.82 -35.22 -19.38
CA VAL A 65 3.41 -35.65 -19.52
C VAL A 65 2.57 -34.99 -18.43
N VAL A 66 1.42 -34.45 -18.81
CA VAL A 66 0.42 -33.90 -17.92
C VAL A 66 -0.21 -34.99 -17.08
N GLN A 67 0.12 -35.07 -15.80
CA GLN A 67 -0.35 -36.14 -14.89
C GLN A 67 -1.56 -35.74 -14.04
N SER A 68 -1.91 -34.44 -13.99
CA SER A 68 -3.02 -33.93 -13.18
C SER A 68 -4.34 -34.03 -13.90
N GLU A 69 -5.40 -34.25 -13.15
CA GLU A 69 -6.79 -34.16 -13.60
C GLU A 69 -7.42 -32.79 -13.30
N GLN A 70 -6.69 -31.89 -12.63
CA GLN A 70 -7.07 -30.56 -12.30
C GLN A 70 -6.13 -29.55 -12.96
N SER A 71 -6.56 -28.30 -13.05
CA SER A 71 -5.73 -27.21 -13.58
C SER A 71 -4.38 -27.12 -12.87
N ILE A 72 -3.31 -26.87 -13.63
CA ILE A 72 -1.93 -26.79 -13.14
C ILE A 72 -1.41 -25.39 -13.33
N THR A 73 -0.84 -24.79 -12.28
CA THR A 73 -0.09 -23.55 -12.40
C THR A 73 1.39 -23.84 -12.54
N LEU A 74 2.02 -23.29 -13.58
CA LEU A 74 3.46 -23.34 -13.83
C LEU A 74 4.07 -21.97 -13.57
N TYR A 75 5.17 -21.93 -12.83
CA TYR A 75 5.85 -20.71 -12.39
C TYR A 75 7.12 -20.45 -13.18
N ALA A 76 7.26 -19.24 -13.70
CA ALA A 76 8.44 -18.83 -14.45
C ALA A 76 9.62 -18.54 -13.51
N MET A 77 10.76 -19.19 -13.74
CA MET A 77 12.00 -18.92 -13.02
C MET A 77 12.98 -18.14 -13.88
N TYR A 78 13.76 -17.26 -13.21
CA TYR A 78 14.68 -16.35 -13.88
C TYR A 78 16.01 -16.24 -13.14
N THR A 79 17.10 -16.30 -13.88
CA THR A 79 18.44 -16.03 -13.37
C THR A 79 18.93 -14.64 -13.80
N ARG A 80 19.46 -13.87 -12.86
CA ARG A 80 19.97 -12.52 -13.14
C ARG A 80 21.20 -12.57 -14.04
N VAL A 81 21.21 -11.80 -15.13
CA VAL A 81 22.35 -11.67 -16.04
C VAL A 81 23.50 -10.96 -15.31
N LYS A 82 24.59 -11.69 -15.12
CA LYS A 82 25.84 -11.08 -14.63
C LYS A 82 26.63 -10.54 -15.83
N ALA A 83 26.93 -9.26 -15.84
CA ALA A 83 27.77 -8.65 -16.85
C ALA A 83 29.18 -9.26 -16.80
N ASN A 84 29.49 -10.10 -17.77
CA ASN A 84 30.80 -10.72 -17.88
C ASN A 84 31.82 -9.79 -18.56
N LYS A 85 32.65 -9.13 -17.77
CA LYS A 85 33.93 -8.60 -18.28
C LYS A 85 34.92 -9.77 -18.37
N LYS A 86 35.12 -10.32 -19.59
CA LYS A 86 36.18 -11.31 -19.83
C LYS A 86 37.56 -10.68 -19.60
N LYS A 87 38.16 -10.94 -18.43
CA LYS A 87 39.60 -10.87 -18.24
C LYS A 87 40.14 -12.30 -18.23
N LYS A 88 41.04 -12.64 -19.17
CA LYS A 88 41.83 -13.88 -19.13
C LYS A 88 42.69 -13.85 -17.86
N SER A 89 42.34 -14.60 -16.83
CA SER A 89 43.17 -14.77 -15.65
C SER A 89 44.10 -16.00 -15.82
N SER A 90 45.37 -15.84 -15.51
CA SER A 90 46.36 -16.95 -15.52
C SER A 90 46.04 -17.95 -14.40
N LEU A 91 46.46 -19.21 -14.56
CA LEU A 91 46.29 -20.29 -13.57
C LEU A 91 46.76 -19.90 -12.15
N ARG A 92 47.74 -18.99 -12.06
CA ARG A 92 48.32 -18.48 -10.80
C ARG A 92 47.36 -17.53 -10.06
N THR A 93 46.48 -16.80 -10.81
CA THR A 93 45.49 -15.90 -10.26
C THR A 93 44.27 -16.68 -9.75
N GLN A 94 43.94 -17.80 -10.41
CA GLN A 94 42.83 -18.68 -9.96
C GLN A 94 43.15 -19.39 -8.64
N LYS A 95 44.43 -19.85 -8.43
CA LYS A 95 44.83 -20.42 -7.14
C LYS A 95 44.82 -19.38 -6.00
N LYS A 96 45.22 -18.14 -6.28
CA LYS A 96 45.11 -17.04 -5.27
C LYS A 96 43.65 -16.66 -4.97
N ALA A 97 42.80 -16.67 -5.98
CA ALA A 97 41.36 -16.41 -5.80
C ALA A 97 40.67 -17.53 -5.00
N LEU A 98 41.06 -18.80 -5.24
CA LEU A 98 40.53 -19.94 -4.48
C LEU A 98 40.95 -19.91 -3.00
N ILE A 99 42.24 -19.55 -2.74
CA ILE A 99 42.75 -19.39 -1.37
C ILE A 99 42.04 -18.19 -0.70
N GLY A 100 41.88 -17.07 -1.43
CA GLY A 100 41.11 -15.92 -0.92
C GLY A 100 39.65 -16.28 -0.58
N LEU A 101 38.99 -17.05 -1.43
CA LEU A 101 37.64 -17.54 -1.18
C LEU A 101 37.59 -18.45 0.05
N LEU A 102 38.54 -19.38 0.18
CA LEU A 102 38.65 -20.27 1.34
C LEU A 102 38.85 -19.50 2.65
N CYS A 103 39.71 -18.48 2.63
CA CYS A 103 39.92 -17.59 3.79
C CYS A 103 38.66 -16.80 4.14
N THR A 104 37.93 -16.33 3.13
CA THR A 104 36.64 -15.60 3.35
C THR A 104 35.59 -16.51 3.95
N VAL A 105 35.48 -17.76 3.49
CA VAL A 105 34.54 -18.75 4.05
C VAL A 105 34.92 -19.09 5.49
N VAL A 106 36.23 -19.27 5.78
CA VAL A 106 36.68 -19.52 7.16
C VAL A 106 36.40 -18.31 8.06
N LEU A 107 36.64 -17.09 7.58
CA LEU A 107 36.29 -15.87 8.34
C LEU A 107 34.77 -15.72 8.56
N LEU A 108 33.96 -16.10 7.58
CA LEU A 108 32.48 -16.10 7.73
C LEU A 108 32.03 -17.15 8.75
N ILE A 109 32.63 -18.36 8.70
CA ILE A 109 32.33 -19.42 9.69
C ILE A 109 32.74 -18.98 11.08
N VAL A 110 33.93 -18.42 11.23
CA VAL A 110 34.41 -17.86 12.51
C VAL A 110 33.51 -16.69 12.93
N GLY A 111 33.12 -15.83 12.00
CA GLY A 111 32.18 -14.72 12.26
C GLY A 111 30.84 -15.21 12.73
N VAL A 112 30.26 -16.26 12.13
CA VAL A 112 29.00 -16.87 12.56
C VAL A 112 29.14 -17.54 13.94
N ILE A 113 30.26 -18.22 14.19
CA ILE A 113 30.53 -18.85 15.51
C ILE A 113 30.68 -17.76 16.58
N VAL A 114 31.41 -16.67 16.27
CA VAL A 114 31.58 -15.54 17.20
C VAL A 114 30.26 -14.80 17.40
N ALA A 115 29.48 -14.60 16.35
CA ALA A 115 28.17 -13.97 16.44
C ALA A 115 27.19 -14.83 17.28
N ASN A 116 27.15 -16.16 17.03
CA ASN A 116 26.35 -17.07 17.86
C ASN A 116 26.83 -17.11 19.31
N TYR A 117 28.15 -17.03 19.53
CA TYR A 117 28.69 -16.97 20.89
C TYR A 117 28.33 -15.66 21.60
N ILE A 118 28.38 -14.52 20.88
CA ILE A 118 27.98 -13.21 21.41
C ILE A 118 26.46 -13.16 21.67
N VAL A 119 25.65 -13.71 20.76
CA VAL A 119 24.18 -13.79 20.91
C VAL A 119 23.76 -14.76 22.05
N SER A 120 24.61 -15.77 22.33
CA SER A 120 24.33 -16.73 23.42
C SER A 120 24.77 -16.23 24.80
N ILE A 121 25.45 -15.08 24.92
CA ILE A 121 25.80 -14.47 26.18
C ILE A 121 24.62 -13.56 26.59
N PRO A 122 23.97 -13.83 27.72
CA PRO A 122 22.90 -12.98 28.23
C PRO A 122 23.38 -11.54 28.44
N LEU A 123 22.48 -10.57 28.20
CA LEU A 123 22.76 -9.17 28.45
C LEU A 123 23.09 -8.93 29.92
N PRO A 124 24.08 -8.08 30.24
CA PRO A 124 24.37 -7.73 31.60
C PRO A 124 23.23 -6.91 32.22
N TYR A 125 22.96 -7.13 33.50
CA TYR A 125 22.08 -6.28 34.26
C TYR A 125 22.88 -5.10 34.81
N THR A 126 22.33 -3.90 34.75
CA THR A 126 22.90 -2.70 35.35
C THR A 126 21.94 -2.21 36.43
N ASP A 127 22.43 -2.11 37.65
CA ASP A 127 21.66 -1.58 38.76
C ASP A 127 21.59 -0.03 38.76
N TYR A 128 20.88 0.52 39.73
CA TYR A 128 20.60 1.98 39.77
C TYR A 128 21.84 2.83 40.10
N ASP A 129 22.87 2.26 40.73
CA ASP A 129 24.13 2.94 40.94
C ASP A 129 25.08 2.79 39.76
N GLY A 130 24.57 2.19 38.67
CA GLY A 130 25.36 1.96 37.45
C GLY A 130 26.31 0.76 37.54
N LYS A 131 26.20 -0.07 38.60
CA LYS A 131 27.00 -1.28 38.72
C LYS A 131 26.50 -2.37 37.76
N VAL A 132 27.43 -3.05 37.13
CA VAL A 132 27.12 -4.00 36.07
C VAL A 132 27.32 -5.43 36.57
N TYR A 133 26.27 -6.24 36.49
CA TYR A 133 26.26 -7.66 36.80
C TYR A 133 26.23 -8.47 35.52
N LYS A 134 27.21 -9.35 35.35
CA LYS A 134 27.40 -10.11 34.09
C LYS A 134 27.18 -11.58 34.33
N VAL A 135 26.62 -12.27 33.36
CA VAL A 135 26.54 -13.72 33.32
C VAL A 135 27.81 -14.32 32.75
N LYS A 136 28.33 -15.32 33.42
CA LYS A 136 29.43 -16.17 32.91
C LYS A 136 28.99 -17.63 33.00
N LYS A 137 29.55 -18.46 32.15
CA LYS A 137 29.36 -19.90 32.21
C LYS A 137 30.59 -20.52 32.85
N ALA A 138 30.43 -21.18 33.97
CA ALA A 138 31.48 -21.89 34.71
C ALA A 138 31.01 -23.32 35.00
N ASP A 139 31.82 -24.31 34.69
CA ASP A 139 31.51 -25.74 34.88
C ASP A 139 30.16 -26.23 34.32
N GLY A 140 29.69 -25.55 33.30
CA GLY A 140 28.39 -25.87 32.62
C GLY A 140 27.19 -25.10 33.14
N GLU A 141 27.34 -24.41 34.28
CA GLU A 141 26.29 -23.61 34.92
C GLU A 141 26.48 -22.11 34.65
N PHE A 142 25.40 -21.35 34.66
CA PHE A 142 25.46 -19.90 34.58
C PHE A 142 25.65 -19.30 35.99
N ILE A 143 26.65 -18.44 36.11
CA ILE A 143 26.93 -17.68 37.32
C ILE A 143 26.81 -16.18 37.06
N ILE A 144 26.38 -15.43 38.06
CA ILE A 144 26.37 -13.97 38.00
C ILE A 144 27.61 -13.45 38.73
N VAL A 145 28.30 -12.53 38.07
CA VAL A 145 29.48 -11.85 38.62
C VAL A 145 29.31 -10.34 38.64
N ASP A 146 29.79 -9.67 39.65
CA ASP A 146 29.82 -8.22 39.76
C ASP A 146 30.91 -7.61 38.84
N GLU A 147 31.03 -6.28 38.86
CA GLU A 147 32.03 -5.54 38.11
C GLU A 147 33.48 -5.88 38.48
N ASN A 148 33.71 -6.34 39.70
CA ASN A 148 35.03 -6.77 40.21
C ASN A 148 35.33 -8.24 39.85
N GLY A 149 34.36 -8.95 39.28
CA GLY A 149 34.49 -10.37 38.96
C GLY A 149 34.14 -11.30 40.12
N THR A 150 33.56 -10.79 41.24
CA THR A 150 33.10 -11.58 42.37
C THR A 150 31.81 -12.27 42.02
N THR A 151 31.71 -13.58 42.23
CA THR A 151 30.49 -14.36 42.04
C THR A 151 29.46 -14.02 43.08
N LEU A 152 28.22 -13.78 42.67
CA LEU A 152 27.09 -13.66 43.58
C LEU A 152 26.60 -15.06 43.93
N GLU A 153 26.40 -15.27 45.23
CA GLU A 153 25.79 -16.51 45.75
C GLU A 153 24.28 -16.33 45.85
N PRO A 154 23.47 -17.32 45.45
CA PRO A 154 22.03 -17.24 45.60
C PRO A 154 21.62 -17.38 47.07
N ASN A 155 20.52 -16.73 47.45
CA ASN A 155 19.89 -16.92 48.72
C ASN A 155 19.15 -18.29 48.80
N GLN A 156 18.49 -18.59 49.92
CA GLN A 156 17.79 -19.86 50.14
C GLN A 156 16.67 -20.12 49.11
N ASP A 157 16.13 -19.06 48.52
CA ASP A 157 15.07 -19.12 47.47
C ASP A 157 15.60 -19.12 46.07
N GLY A 158 16.94 -19.12 45.90
CA GLY A 158 17.59 -19.15 44.56
C GLY A 158 17.76 -17.80 43.88
N TYR A 159 17.58 -16.68 44.59
CA TYR A 159 17.76 -15.34 44.07
C TYR A 159 19.11 -14.75 44.45
N PHE A 160 19.65 -13.91 43.56
CA PHE A 160 20.95 -13.24 43.76
C PHE A 160 20.71 -11.80 44.22
N SER A 161 21.43 -11.35 45.25
CA SER A 161 21.28 -9.99 45.75
C SER A 161 22.39 -9.08 45.21
N THR A 162 21.99 -7.93 44.63
CA THR A 162 22.93 -6.88 44.25
C THR A 162 23.46 -6.15 45.48
N SER A 163 24.48 -5.30 45.31
CA SER A 163 25.00 -4.46 46.42
C SER A 163 23.97 -3.47 46.95
N LEU A 164 22.94 -3.16 46.19
CA LEU A 164 21.80 -2.33 46.61
C LEU A 164 20.68 -3.15 47.26
N GLY A 165 20.81 -4.47 47.30
CA GLY A 165 19.81 -5.38 47.81
C GLY A 165 18.67 -5.71 46.83
N THR A 166 18.78 -5.30 45.58
CA THR A 166 17.87 -5.75 44.51
C THR A 166 18.06 -7.24 44.30
N LEU A 167 16.97 -8.01 44.30
CA LEU A 167 17.01 -9.42 44.00
C LEU A 167 16.96 -9.68 42.50
N LEU A 168 17.84 -10.53 42.03
CA LEU A 168 17.91 -10.96 40.64
C LEU A 168 17.51 -12.42 40.51
N ALA A 169 16.63 -12.74 39.60
CA ALA A 169 16.35 -14.10 39.16
C ALA A 169 17.23 -14.41 37.92
N GLN A 170 17.73 -15.64 37.86
CA GLN A 170 18.45 -16.14 36.71
C GLN A 170 17.71 -17.31 36.09
N ASP A 171 17.46 -17.24 34.77
CA ASP A 171 16.94 -18.38 34.03
C ASP A 171 18.03 -19.45 33.89
N ALA A 172 17.76 -20.64 34.43
CA ALA A 172 18.73 -21.73 34.45
C ALA A 172 19.10 -22.26 33.05
N THR A 173 18.25 -22.04 32.04
CA THR A 173 18.42 -22.54 30.69
C THR A 173 19.17 -21.53 29.81
N THR A 174 18.79 -20.26 29.89
CA THR A 174 19.33 -19.18 29.07
C THR A 174 20.42 -18.39 29.77
N GLY A 175 20.46 -18.43 31.10
CA GLY A 175 21.31 -17.61 31.94
C GLY A 175 20.86 -16.16 32.05
N GLU A 176 19.74 -15.78 31.46
CA GLU A 176 19.24 -14.41 31.46
C GLU A 176 18.94 -13.92 32.85
N ILE A 177 19.37 -12.69 33.17
CA ILE A 177 19.14 -12.04 34.44
C ILE A 177 17.92 -11.15 34.32
N SER A 178 16.98 -11.33 35.24
CA SER A 178 15.84 -10.43 35.41
C SER A 178 15.76 -9.95 36.87
N GLU A 179 15.25 -8.75 37.02
CA GLU A 179 14.96 -8.22 38.36
C GLU A 179 13.79 -8.99 38.96
N TYR A 180 13.98 -9.55 40.16
CA TYR A 180 12.91 -10.24 40.90
C TYR A 180 12.37 -9.31 41.96
N ALA A 181 11.14 -8.91 41.86
CA ALA A 181 10.44 -8.17 42.91
C ALA A 181 9.81 -9.15 43.89
N VAL A 182 10.33 -9.22 45.10
CA VAL A 182 9.65 -9.91 46.19
C VAL A 182 8.54 -9.02 46.72
N VAL A 183 7.30 -9.43 46.43
CA VAL A 183 6.11 -8.82 46.99
C VAL A 183 5.66 -9.72 48.13
N ASP A 184 5.78 -9.26 49.38
CA ASP A 184 5.01 -9.87 50.46
C ASP A 184 3.55 -9.37 50.43
N ILE A 185 2.70 -9.93 51.28
CA ILE A 185 1.27 -9.59 51.36
C ILE A 185 1.03 -8.09 51.66
N GLU A 186 2.04 -7.40 52.14
CA GLU A 186 2.00 -5.98 52.49
C GLU A 186 2.52 -5.08 51.35
N GLY A 187 2.89 -5.65 50.19
CA GLY A 187 3.34 -4.91 48.98
C GLY A 187 4.70 -4.24 49.14
N ILE A 188 5.62 -4.82 49.91
CA ILE A 188 6.63 -4.06 50.61
C ILE A 188 8.05 -4.54 50.26
N GLU A 189 8.87 -3.61 50.17
CA GLU A 189 10.33 -3.49 50.21
C GLU A 189 11.16 -4.50 49.42
N VAL A 190 11.65 -4.04 48.33
CA VAL A 190 12.93 -4.49 47.80
C VAL A 190 14.03 -3.78 48.61
N ALA A 191 14.83 -4.52 49.36
CA ALA A 191 15.84 -3.96 50.25
C ALA A 191 16.96 -3.23 49.49
N GLY A 192 17.31 -2.04 49.92
CA GLY A 192 18.42 -1.25 49.40
C GLY A 192 18.40 0.21 49.82
N ALA A 193 19.51 0.94 49.66
CA ALA A 193 19.67 2.33 50.10
C ALA A 193 18.74 3.31 49.33
N ASN A 194 18.35 2.98 48.10
CA ASN A 194 17.31 3.67 47.31
C ASN A 194 16.11 2.73 47.18
N LYS A 195 15.38 2.52 48.26
CA LYS A 195 14.27 1.58 48.35
C LYS A 195 13.31 1.68 47.17
N ARG A 196 13.42 0.74 46.20
CA ARG A 196 12.39 0.46 45.24
C ARG A 196 11.29 -0.33 45.96
N ILE A 197 10.09 0.14 45.83
CA ILE A 197 8.95 -0.42 46.53
C ILE A 197 7.89 -0.74 45.49
N MET A 198 7.34 -1.95 45.56
CA MET A 198 6.11 -2.27 44.84
C MET A 198 4.95 -1.63 45.64
N MET A 199 4.15 -0.81 44.97
CA MET A 199 2.96 -0.21 45.56
C MET A 199 1.89 -1.27 45.88
N TYR A 200 1.79 -2.30 45.06
CA TYR A 200 0.91 -3.47 45.20
C TYR A 200 1.49 -4.66 44.44
N ALA A 201 0.91 -5.85 44.67
CA ALA A 201 1.34 -7.07 44.00
C ALA A 201 1.23 -6.99 42.49
N GLN A 202 2.24 -7.49 41.79
CA GLN A 202 2.25 -7.50 40.33
C GLN A 202 1.03 -8.20 39.76
N ILE A 203 0.36 -7.55 38.80
CA ILE A 203 -0.69 -8.12 37.95
C ILE A 203 -0.11 -8.31 36.54
N LYS A 204 0.18 -9.57 36.18
CA LYS A 204 0.68 -9.89 34.85
C LYS A 204 -0.40 -9.59 33.80
N GLN A 205 0.01 -9.18 32.61
CA GLN A 205 -0.91 -8.85 31.46
C GLN A 205 -1.97 -9.95 31.24
N ALA A 206 -1.58 -11.22 31.29
CA ALA A 206 -2.51 -12.35 31.16
C ALA A 206 -3.62 -12.40 32.23
N ASN A 207 -3.41 -11.78 33.36
CA ASN A 207 -4.33 -11.72 34.49
C ASN A 207 -5.10 -10.40 34.58
N VAL A 208 -4.87 -9.47 33.66
CA VAL A 208 -5.61 -8.21 33.61
C VAL A 208 -7.04 -8.47 33.16
N GLN A 209 -8.00 -8.04 33.94
CA GLN A 209 -9.42 -8.02 33.55
C GLN A 209 -9.80 -6.68 32.96
N GLN A 210 -9.36 -5.58 33.58
CA GLN A 210 -9.71 -4.23 33.15
C GLN A 210 -8.63 -3.23 33.58
N ILE A 211 -8.41 -2.21 32.72
CA ILE A 211 -7.67 -1.00 33.07
C ILE A 211 -8.50 0.19 32.65
N SER A 212 -8.85 1.05 33.60
CA SER A 212 -9.53 2.32 33.37
C SER A 212 -8.56 3.47 33.63
N VAL A 213 -8.46 4.41 32.74
CA VAL A 213 -7.57 5.58 32.85
C VAL A 213 -8.42 6.84 32.72
N THR A 214 -8.08 7.86 33.53
CA THR A 214 -8.53 9.24 33.36
C THR A 214 -7.30 10.12 33.42
N ASN A 215 -7.04 10.90 32.38
CA ASN A 215 -5.89 11.81 32.29
C ASN A 215 -6.31 13.13 31.66
N ALA A 216 -5.35 14.02 31.37
CA ALA A 216 -5.62 15.33 30.77
C ALA A 216 -6.31 15.26 29.39
N HIS A 217 -6.27 14.11 28.73
CA HIS A 217 -6.84 13.89 27.39
C HIS A 217 -8.22 13.24 27.42
N GLY A 218 -8.72 12.84 28.60
CA GLY A 218 -10.02 12.18 28.76
C GLY A 218 -9.96 10.89 29.55
N SER A 219 -11.03 10.09 29.41
CA SER A 219 -11.17 8.82 30.09
C SER A 219 -11.40 7.67 29.11
N TYR A 220 -10.76 6.53 29.36
CA TYR A 220 -10.94 5.33 28.57
C TYR A 220 -10.78 4.07 29.41
N THR A 221 -11.31 2.96 28.90
CA THR A 221 -11.24 1.66 29.59
C THR A 221 -10.96 0.56 28.59
N PHE A 222 -9.89 -0.21 28.83
CA PHE A 222 -9.66 -1.50 28.19
C PHE A 222 -10.11 -2.61 29.12
N TYR A 223 -10.78 -3.63 28.58
CA TYR A 223 -11.19 -4.79 29.36
C TYR A 223 -11.09 -6.08 28.54
N THR A 224 -10.98 -7.21 29.25
CA THR A 224 -11.00 -8.54 28.64
C THR A 224 -12.43 -9.08 28.67
N ASP A 225 -13.01 -9.41 27.54
CA ASP A 225 -14.36 -9.98 27.45
C ASP A 225 -14.40 -11.46 27.88
N ALA A 226 -15.59 -12.05 27.84
CA ALA A 226 -15.81 -13.45 28.23
C ALA A 226 -15.04 -14.47 27.34
N ASN A 227 -14.68 -14.07 26.13
CA ASN A 227 -13.93 -14.88 25.16
C ASN A 227 -12.41 -14.70 25.31
N GLY A 228 -11.96 -13.82 26.20
CA GLY A 228 -10.55 -13.49 26.39
C GLY A 228 -10.01 -12.44 25.41
N LYS A 229 -10.88 -11.81 24.61
CA LYS A 229 -10.51 -10.74 23.67
C LYS A 229 -10.45 -9.41 24.44
N VAL A 230 -9.42 -8.62 24.19
CA VAL A 230 -9.31 -7.25 24.71
C VAL A 230 -10.22 -6.34 23.91
N GLN A 231 -11.04 -5.58 24.61
CA GLN A 231 -12.03 -4.64 24.06
C GLN A 231 -11.79 -3.24 24.65
N ILE A 232 -12.27 -2.22 23.93
CA ILE A 232 -12.32 -0.84 24.39
C ILE A 232 -13.78 -0.55 24.75
N LYS A 233 -14.03 -0.12 25.99
CA LYS A 233 -15.40 0.16 26.45
C LYS A 233 -16.04 1.29 25.64
N GLY A 234 -17.23 1.03 25.12
CA GLY A 234 -17.97 1.96 24.25
C GLY A 234 -17.66 1.77 22.75
N PHE A 235 -16.73 0.85 22.41
CA PHE A 235 -16.33 0.52 21.04
C PHE A 235 -16.26 -1.00 20.85
N GLU A 236 -17.17 -1.73 21.50
CA GLU A 236 -17.20 -3.19 21.50
C GLU A 236 -17.87 -3.79 20.26
N ASP A 237 -18.45 -2.98 19.40
CA ASP A 237 -19.14 -3.48 18.22
C ASP A 237 -18.12 -4.04 17.23
N ASP A 238 -18.22 -5.34 16.93
CA ASP A 238 -17.35 -6.02 15.96
C ASP A 238 -17.49 -5.46 14.50
N LYS A 239 -18.51 -4.62 14.25
CA LYS A 239 -18.65 -3.90 12.98
C LYS A 239 -17.56 -2.84 12.77
N TYR A 240 -17.01 -2.30 13.86
CA TYR A 240 -16.00 -1.25 13.77
C TYR A 240 -14.60 -1.84 13.56
N CYS A 241 -13.84 -1.20 12.69
CA CYS A 241 -12.44 -1.58 12.43
C CYS A 241 -11.48 -1.08 13.51
N ILE A 242 -11.95 -0.77 14.70
CA ILE A 242 -11.13 -0.29 15.81
C ILE A 242 -10.34 -1.46 16.40
N ALA A 243 -9.03 -1.37 16.33
CA ALA A 243 -8.12 -2.30 16.97
C ALA A 243 -7.15 -1.55 17.87
N TYR A 244 -6.96 -2.05 19.10
CA TYR A 244 -5.95 -1.50 19.97
C TYR A 244 -4.53 -1.84 19.46
N ASN A 245 -3.59 -0.93 19.68
CA ASN A 245 -2.18 -1.19 19.42
C ASN A 245 -1.63 -2.17 20.45
N LYS A 246 -1.26 -3.38 20.03
CA LYS A 246 -0.84 -4.46 20.94
C LYS A 246 0.41 -4.11 21.76
N GLU A 247 1.33 -3.35 21.15
CA GLU A 247 2.56 -2.94 21.84
C GLU A 247 2.26 -1.88 22.91
N LEU A 248 1.47 -0.86 22.56
CA LEU A 248 1.09 0.20 23.52
C LEU A 248 0.16 -0.33 24.61
N TYR A 249 -0.72 -1.28 24.28
CA TYR A 249 -1.50 -1.98 25.29
C TYR A 249 -0.62 -2.81 26.24
N ALA A 250 0.45 -3.43 25.75
CA ALA A 250 1.40 -4.11 26.63
C ALA A 250 2.12 -3.10 27.55
N TYR A 251 2.50 -1.92 27.05
CA TYR A 251 3.03 -0.86 27.92
C TYR A 251 2.00 -0.36 28.94
N LEU A 252 0.73 -0.26 28.57
CA LEU A 252 -0.34 0.08 29.50
C LEU A 252 -0.46 -0.98 30.62
N CYS A 253 -0.46 -2.26 30.26
CA CYS A 253 -0.50 -3.36 31.21
C CYS A 253 0.75 -3.40 32.10
N VAL A 254 1.92 -3.13 31.58
CA VAL A 254 3.16 -3.06 32.37
C VAL A 254 3.14 -1.85 33.28
N GLY A 255 2.78 -0.68 32.80
CA GLY A 255 2.70 0.54 33.59
C GLY A 255 1.74 0.40 34.78
N ALA A 256 0.55 -0.15 34.53
CA ALA A 256 -0.44 -0.38 35.57
C ALA A 256 -0.18 -1.65 36.39
N GLY A 257 0.31 -2.73 35.81
CA GLY A 257 0.42 -4.05 36.42
C GLY A 257 1.76 -4.34 37.12
N TYR A 258 2.81 -3.54 36.86
CA TYR A 258 4.12 -3.68 37.48
C TYR A 258 4.51 -2.41 38.25
N PRO A 259 3.93 -2.16 39.45
CA PRO A 259 4.01 -0.90 40.18
C PRO A 259 5.30 -0.74 40.97
N LEU A 260 6.45 -1.08 40.39
CA LEU A 260 7.77 -0.91 41.01
C LEU A 260 8.20 0.55 40.93
N THR A 261 8.23 1.22 42.07
CA THR A 261 8.54 2.66 42.16
C THR A 261 10.04 2.92 42.08
N MET A 262 10.40 4.10 41.62
CA MET A 262 11.78 4.60 41.67
C MET A 262 12.16 4.98 43.10
N ARG A 263 11.22 5.56 43.85
CA ARG A 263 11.45 6.08 45.19
C ARG A 263 10.13 6.20 45.95
N LYS A 264 10.16 5.99 47.27
CA LYS A 264 9.13 6.41 48.25
C LYS A 264 9.61 7.70 48.92
N LEU A 265 8.78 8.72 48.96
CA LEU A 265 9.07 9.95 49.66
C LEU A 265 8.91 9.81 51.16
N ASP A 266 9.57 10.68 51.94
CA ASP A 266 9.37 10.73 53.39
C ASP A 266 7.93 11.17 53.70
N THR A 267 7.20 10.32 54.37
CA THR A 267 5.77 10.52 54.64
C THR A 267 5.51 11.71 55.55
N GLU A 268 6.37 12.00 56.52
CA GLU A 268 6.20 13.14 57.44
C GLU A 268 6.40 14.45 56.69
N GLU A 269 7.39 14.53 55.81
CA GLU A 269 7.63 15.68 54.96
C GLU A 269 6.49 15.91 53.96
N VAL A 270 6.00 14.88 53.30
CA VAL A 270 4.84 14.93 52.40
C VAL A 270 3.61 15.49 53.11
N LEU A 271 3.27 14.96 54.29
CA LEU A 271 2.12 15.43 55.05
C LEU A 271 2.27 16.89 55.54
N LYS A 272 3.49 17.33 55.80
CA LYS A 272 3.79 18.72 56.18
C LYS A 272 3.60 19.67 55.02
N ARG A 273 3.97 19.27 53.77
CA ARG A 273 3.86 20.10 52.59
C ARG A 273 2.47 20.05 51.95
N GLY A 274 1.76 18.93 52.11
CA GLY A 274 0.48 18.68 51.46
C GLY A 274 0.61 18.08 50.08
N TYR A 275 -0.45 17.38 49.64
CA TYR A 275 -0.45 16.65 48.36
C TYR A 275 -0.55 17.56 47.13
N VAL A 276 -1.06 18.77 47.30
CA VAL A 276 -1.13 19.78 46.21
C VAL A 276 0.25 20.10 45.65
N GLU A 277 1.31 20.13 46.51
CA GLU A 277 2.69 20.39 46.04
C GLU A 277 3.19 19.34 45.05
N TYR A 278 2.59 18.16 45.03
CA TYR A 278 2.94 17.03 44.16
C TYR A 278 1.92 16.84 42.98
N GLY A 279 0.94 17.77 42.87
CA GLY A 279 -0.14 17.64 41.90
C GLY A 279 -1.08 16.46 42.17
N LEU A 280 -1.18 15.96 43.42
CA LEU A 280 -1.96 14.77 43.78
C LEU A 280 -3.37 15.06 44.29
N GLU A 281 -3.76 16.34 44.26
CA GLU A 281 -5.09 16.82 44.62
C GLU A 281 -5.56 17.86 43.60
N PRO A 282 -6.88 17.98 43.38
CA PRO A 282 -7.41 19.01 42.49
C PRO A 282 -7.10 20.42 42.99
N GLU A 283 -6.76 21.32 42.11
CA GLU A 283 -6.48 22.73 42.43
C GLU A 283 -6.77 23.65 41.23
N LYS A 284 -6.79 24.95 41.47
CA LYS A 284 -6.77 25.95 40.38
C LYS A 284 -5.35 26.24 40.01
N ARG A 285 -5.07 26.18 38.70
CA ARG A 285 -3.78 26.49 38.11
C ARG A 285 -3.91 27.60 37.07
N THR A 286 -2.79 28.20 36.75
CA THR A 286 -2.71 29.22 35.71
C THR A 286 -1.79 28.72 34.60
N ASP A 287 -2.23 28.81 33.35
CA ASP A 287 -1.44 28.40 32.18
C ASP A 287 -0.38 29.46 31.85
N GLU A 288 0.47 29.21 30.86
CA GLU A 288 1.52 30.11 30.40
C GLU A 288 0.96 31.44 29.81
N GLN A 289 -0.30 31.44 29.38
CA GLN A 289 -1.01 32.60 28.84
C GLN A 289 -1.70 33.42 29.95
N GLY A 290 -1.69 32.94 31.20
CA GLY A 290 -2.30 33.61 32.36
C GLY A 290 -3.77 33.26 32.60
N ASN A 291 -4.34 32.24 31.93
CA ASN A 291 -5.70 31.81 32.15
C ASN A 291 -5.77 30.84 33.32
N GLU A 292 -6.80 30.98 34.18
CA GLU A 292 -7.07 30.03 35.24
C GLU A 292 -7.81 28.82 34.70
N TYR A 293 -7.40 27.59 35.12
CA TYR A 293 -8.08 26.35 34.84
C TYR A 293 -8.13 25.44 36.08
N ASP A 294 -9.11 24.54 36.09
CA ASP A 294 -9.26 23.56 37.16
C ASP A 294 -8.37 22.33 36.81
N TYR A 295 -7.32 22.12 37.59
CA TYR A 295 -6.45 20.96 37.47
C TYR A 295 -7.02 19.81 38.28
N THR A 296 -7.02 18.61 37.65
CA THR A 296 -7.35 17.34 38.31
C THR A 296 -6.25 16.33 37.99
N PRO A 297 -5.68 15.67 39.01
CA PRO A 297 -4.65 14.65 38.81
C PRO A 297 -5.17 13.49 37.95
N ALA A 298 -4.28 12.88 37.16
CA ALA A 298 -4.61 11.70 36.41
C ALA A 298 -4.82 10.50 37.37
N THR A 299 -5.62 9.56 36.91
CA THR A 299 -5.86 8.31 37.70
C THR A 299 -5.90 7.11 36.76
N PHE A 300 -5.48 5.96 37.27
CA PHE A 300 -5.86 4.70 36.67
C PHE A 300 -6.33 3.71 37.70
N THR A 301 -7.21 2.80 37.28
CA THR A 301 -7.68 1.67 38.03
C THR A 301 -7.39 0.39 37.25
N ILE A 302 -6.65 -0.54 37.84
CA ILE A 302 -6.42 -1.88 37.31
C ILE A 302 -7.18 -2.91 38.11
N THR A 303 -7.87 -3.81 37.42
CA THR A 303 -8.59 -4.95 38.04
C THR A 303 -8.06 -6.25 37.45
N SER A 304 -7.70 -7.19 38.29
CA SER A 304 -7.27 -8.52 37.89
C SER A 304 -8.47 -9.46 37.69
N LYS A 305 -8.25 -10.59 37.01
CA LYS A 305 -9.29 -11.61 36.77
C LYS A 305 -9.80 -12.29 38.04
N ASP A 306 -9.05 -12.28 39.12
CA ASP A 306 -9.43 -12.75 40.46
C ASP A 306 -10.13 -11.66 41.31
N GLY A 307 -10.36 -10.48 40.73
CA GLY A 307 -11.16 -9.41 41.31
C GLY A 307 -10.38 -8.43 42.18
N VAL A 308 -9.06 -8.56 42.27
CA VAL A 308 -8.23 -7.58 42.98
C VAL A 308 -8.18 -6.29 42.17
N THR A 309 -8.40 -5.16 42.86
CA THR A 309 -8.46 -3.83 42.21
C THR A 309 -7.52 -2.88 42.95
N HIS A 310 -6.78 -2.09 42.16
CA HIS A 310 -5.94 -1.00 42.64
C HIS A 310 -6.20 0.28 41.86
N THR A 311 -6.29 1.39 42.57
CA THR A 311 -6.44 2.73 41.99
C THR A 311 -5.23 3.58 42.36
N VAL A 312 -4.59 4.17 41.39
CA VAL A 312 -3.43 5.06 41.51
C VAL A 312 -3.79 6.46 41.07
N ILE A 313 -3.47 7.44 41.88
CA ILE A 313 -3.52 8.87 41.54
C ILE A 313 -2.13 9.28 41.06
N ILE A 314 -2.05 9.94 39.91
CA ILE A 314 -0.81 10.39 39.28
C ILE A 314 -0.83 11.92 39.25
N GLY A 315 0.16 12.52 39.89
CA GLY A 315 0.35 13.96 39.93
C GLY A 315 1.36 14.49 38.91
N ASP A 316 2.07 15.52 39.31
CA ASP A 316 3.01 16.22 38.45
C ASP A 316 4.25 15.37 38.12
N LYS A 317 4.92 15.74 37.02
CA LYS A 317 6.26 15.25 36.73
C LYS A 317 7.25 15.74 37.79
N VAL A 318 8.22 14.91 38.12
CA VAL A 318 9.35 15.35 38.95
C VAL A 318 10.21 16.37 38.15
N VAL A 319 10.91 17.23 38.90
CA VAL A 319 11.71 18.33 38.30
C VAL A 319 12.74 17.85 37.25
N SER A 320 13.16 16.61 37.34
CA SER A 320 14.10 16.00 36.36
C SER A 320 13.44 15.37 35.14
N ASP A 321 12.11 15.46 35.01
CA ASP A 321 11.29 14.76 34.00
C ASP A 321 11.43 13.23 33.98
N ALA A 322 12.11 12.65 34.97
CA ALA A 322 12.40 11.20 35.02
C ALA A 322 11.19 10.38 35.42
N GLY A 323 10.12 10.98 35.92
CA GLY A 323 8.93 10.27 36.37
C GLY A 323 7.84 11.18 36.93
N TYR A 324 6.84 10.55 37.54
CA TYR A 324 5.64 11.20 38.09
C TYR A 324 5.50 10.92 39.56
N TYR A 325 5.03 11.91 40.31
CA TYR A 325 4.53 11.66 41.67
C TYR A 325 3.24 10.84 41.60
N CYS A 326 3.11 9.87 42.50
CA CYS A 326 1.88 9.05 42.52
C CYS A 326 1.59 8.53 43.92
N LYS A 327 0.35 8.16 44.18
CA LYS A 327 -0.12 7.53 45.44
C LYS A 327 -1.23 6.54 45.16
N LEU A 328 -1.39 5.55 46.06
CA LEU A 328 -2.58 4.70 46.08
C LEU A 328 -3.79 5.47 46.61
N ALA A 329 -4.95 5.27 45.97
CA ALA A 329 -6.20 5.85 46.43
C ALA A 329 -6.96 4.94 47.42
N ASP A 330 -6.81 3.64 47.27
CA ASP A 330 -7.61 2.56 47.92
C ASP A 330 -6.85 1.78 49.01
N SER A 331 -5.69 2.24 49.43
CA SER A 331 -4.88 1.60 50.49
C SER A 331 -5.10 2.27 51.84
N ASP A 332 -5.02 1.48 52.94
CA ASP A 332 -4.98 2.00 54.30
C ASP A 332 -3.77 2.91 54.52
N ASP A 333 -2.65 2.70 53.81
CA ASP A 333 -1.49 3.60 53.75
C ASP A 333 -1.54 4.56 52.53
N ASN A 334 -2.69 5.19 52.33
CA ASN A 334 -2.87 6.18 51.27
C ASN A 334 -2.10 7.51 51.47
N LYS A 335 -1.30 7.58 52.53
CA LYS A 335 -0.47 8.75 52.87
C LYS A 335 0.88 8.76 52.16
N ALA A 336 1.35 7.60 51.69
CA ALA A 336 2.63 7.50 51.03
C ALA A 336 2.58 8.05 49.61
N VAL A 337 3.58 8.84 49.27
CA VAL A 337 3.82 9.33 47.92
C VAL A 337 5.05 8.64 47.34
N TYR A 338 4.94 8.22 46.13
CA TYR A 338 5.98 7.52 45.39
C TYR A 338 6.36 8.27 44.13
N ILE A 339 7.48 7.91 43.51
CA ILE A 339 7.87 8.35 42.19
C ILE A 339 7.90 7.12 41.27
N MET A 340 7.09 7.16 40.24
CA MET A 340 7.11 6.18 39.14
C MET A 340 7.86 6.73 37.93
N SER A 341 8.55 5.85 37.19
CA SER A 341 9.34 6.27 36.03
C SER A 341 8.46 6.78 34.88
N GLU A 342 8.99 7.71 34.13
CA GLU A 342 8.40 8.17 32.85
C GLU A 342 8.17 6.99 31.91
N SER A 343 9.10 6.03 31.84
CA SER A 343 8.95 4.83 31.00
C SER A 343 7.78 3.94 31.38
N SER A 344 7.31 3.99 32.64
CA SER A 344 6.15 3.22 33.10
C SER A 344 4.83 3.92 32.79
N TYR A 345 4.74 5.24 33.02
CA TYR A 345 3.47 5.95 32.91
C TYR A 345 3.35 6.79 31.63
N GLY A 346 4.42 7.41 31.18
CA GLY A 346 4.41 8.29 30.02
C GLY A 346 4.19 7.57 28.68
N LYS A 347 4.54 6.29 28.59
CA LYS A 347 4.40 5.54 27.33
C LYS A 347 2.95 5.19 26.96
N ALA A 348 2.05 5.04 27.92
CA ALA A 348 0.68 4.65 27.66
C ALA A 348 -0.35 5.36 28.57
N ILE A 349 -0.17 5.32 29.91
CA ILE A 349 -1.18 5.81 30.86
C ILE A 349 -1.45 7.31 30.68
N MET A 350 -0.41 8.10 30.42
CA MET A 350 -0.52 9.56 30.27
C MET A 350 -0.83 9.99 28.82
N ARG A 351 -1.10 9.05 27.93
CA ARG A 351 -1.43 9.33 26.53
C ARG A 351 -2.94 9.36 26.28
N PRO A 352 -3.38 10.07 25.24
CA PRO A 352 -4.76 9.98 24.75
C PRO A 352 -5.03 8.58 24.20
N ILE A 353 -6.31 8.17 24.21
CA ILE A 353 -6.71 6.86 23.68
C ILE A 353 -6.40 6.72 22.17
N GLU A 354 -6.47 7.80 21.43
CA GLU A 354 -6.21 7.88 20.00
C GLU A 354 -4.82 7.36 19.62
N GLU A 355 -3.84 7.52 20.51
CA GLU A 355 -2.50 6.98 20.30
C GLU A 355 -2.40 5.49 20.64
N LEU A 356 -3.34 4.94 21.44
CA LEU A 356 -3.32 3.54 21.89
C LEU A 356 -4.05 2.59 20.92
N ILE A 357 -4.64 3.10 19.86
CA ILE A 357 -5.30 2.30 18.83
C ILE A 357 -4.43 2.17 17.58
N THR A 358 -4.68 1.12 16.80
CA THR A 358 -4.06 0.97 15.48
C THR A 358 -4.78 1.89 14.51
N PRO A 359 -4.06 2.80 13.81
CA PRO A 359 -4.70 3.71 12.88
C PRO A 359 -5.35 2.95 11.71
N MET A 360 -6.68 3.07 11.58
CA MET A 360 -7.46 2.54 10.45
C MET A 360 -8.64 3.47 10.16
N ILE A 361 -8.96 3.65 8.88
CA ILE A 361 -10.14 4.37 8.41
C ILE A 361 -10.96 3.54 7.42
N VAL A 362 -10.46 2.40 6.99
CA VAL A 362 -11.15 1.46 6.09
C VAL A 362 -11.08 0.05 6.67
N TYR A 363 -11.97 -0.83 6.20
CA TYR A 363 -11.89 -2.23 6.58
C TYR A 363 -10.52 -2.80 6.17
N PRO A 364 -9.85 -3.58 7.04
CA PRO A 364 -8.52 -4.13 6.75
C PRO A 364 -8.59 -5.11 5.57
N MET A 365 -8.26 -4.63 4.39
CA MET A 365 -8.19 -5.40 3.16
C MET A 365 -6.80 -6.00 3.00
N SER A 366 -6.71 -7.22 2.48
CA SER A 366 -5.45 -7.78 2.00
C SER A 366 -5.31 -7.52 0.50
N MET A 367 -4.09 -7.57 -0.04
CA MET A 367 -3.88 -7.45 -1.49
C MET A 367 -4.65 -8.49 -2.32
N THR A 368 -5.08 -9.59 -1.69
CA THR A 368 -5.89 -10.63 -2.33
C THR A 368 -7.39 -10.39 -2.23
N THR A 369 -7.84 -9.51 -1.33
CA THR A 369 -9.25 -9.30 -1.00
C THR A 369 -9.79 -7.93 -1.38
N TYR A 370 -8.96 -6.93 -1.73
CA TYR A 370 -9.43 -5.60 -2.15
C TYR A 370 -10.19 -5.59 -3.48
N TYR A 371 -10.32 -6.74 -4.14
CA TYR A 371 -11.10 -6.90 -5.37
C TYR A 371 -12.60 -7.04 -5.16
N ASN A 372 -13.04 -7.12 -3.92
CA ASN A 372 -14.43 -7.39 -3.59
C ASN A 372 -15.11 -6.11 -3.16
N VAL A 373 -15.13 -5.13 -4.03
CA VAL A 373 -15.76 -3.83 -3.79
C VAL A 373 -16.85 -3.60 -4.82
N GLU A 374 -18.01 -3.15 -4.38
CA GLU A 374 -19.14 -2.72 -5.20
C GLU A 374 -19.61 -1.32 -4.79
N ASN A 375 -20.46 -0.71 -5.57
CA ASN A 375 -21.09 0.59 -5.30
C ASN A 375 -20.08 1.69 -4.92
N PHE A 376 -18.95 1.74 -5.60
CA PHE A 376 -17.89 2.67 -5.28
C PHE A 376 -18.18 4.05 -5.87
N ILE A 377 -18.30 5.05 -5.02
CA ILE A 377 -18.64 6.42 -5.39
C ILE A 377 -17.62 7.37 -4.75
N ILE A 378 -17.15 8.34 -5.52
CA ILE A 378 -16.39 9.50 -5.05
C ILE A 378 -17.22 10.73 -5.38
N SER A 379 -17.59 11.50 -4.37
CA SER A 379 -18.36 12.75 -4.54
C SER A 379 -17.49 13.93 -4.10
N HIS A 380 -17.47 14.99 -4.92
CA HIS A 380 -16.79 16.25 -4.65
C HIS A 380 -17.81 17.36 -4.52
N TYR A 381 -17.69 18.19 -3.50
CA TYR A 381 -18.54 19.33 -3.23
C TYR A 381 -17.74 20.63 -3.41
N GLY A 382 -18.33 21.62 -4.04
CA GLY A 382 -17.72 22.91 -4.33
C GLY A 382 -18.11 24.00 -3.36
N ASP A 383 -17.57 25.19 -3.61
CA ASP A 383 -17.85 26.40 -2.80
C ASP A 383 -19.24 26.98 -3.05
N GLU A 384 -19.92 26.62 -4.14
CA GLU A 384 -21.27 27.08 -4.42
C GLU A 384 -22.27 26.39 -3.49
N LEU A 385 -23.20 27.18 -2.94
CA LEU A 385 -24.24 26.66 -2.04
C LEU A 385 -25.52 26.37 -2.81
N ASP A 386 -26.21 25.29 -2.45
CA ASP A 386 -27.53 24.95 -2.94
C ASP A 386 -28.62 25.86 -2.31
N GLU A 387 -29.92 25.61 -2.66
CA GLU A 387 -31.05 26.36 -2.16
C GLU A 387 -31.21 26.27 -0.63
N ASP A 388 -30.67 25.25 0.01
CA ASP A 388 -30.69 25.00 1.46
C ASP A 388 -29.45 25.56 2.17
N GLY A 389 -28.50 26.14 1.41
CA GLY A 389 -27.27 26.75 1.93
C GLY A 389 -26.17 25.73 2.23
N LYS A 390 -26.20 24.55 1.61
CA LYS A 390 -25.15 23.53 1.70
C LYS A 390 -24.27 23.56 0.45
N PRO A 391 -23.01 23.11 0.53
CA PRO A 391 -22.17 22.93 -0.63
C PRO A 391 -22.84 22.11 -1.72
N GLN A 392 -22.75 22.60 -2.93
CA GLN A 392 -23.33 21.94 -4.08
C GLN A 392 -22.42 20.83 -4.57
N LEU A 393 -23.02 19.66 -4.86
CA LEU A 393 -22.32 18.54 -5.52
C LEU A 393 -21.84 18.98 -6.90
N GLU A 394 -20.53 19.02 -7.10
CA GLU A 394 -19.90 19.39 -8.38
C GLU A 394 -19.62 18.16 -9.23
N ILE A 395 -19.03 17.13 -8.60
CA ILE A 395 -18.62 15.91 -9.30
C ILE A 395 -19.06 14.71 -8.46
N ASP A 396 -19.72 13.77 -9.10
CA ASP A 396 -20.07 12.46 -8.56
C ASP A 396 -19.54 11.38 -9.51
N ILE A 397 -18.63 10.54 -9.03
CA ILE A 397 -17.95 9.51 -9.82
C ILE A 397 -18.33 8.15 -9.26
N ALA A 398 -19.10 7.40 -10.01
CA ALA A 398 -19.48 6.03 -9.66
C ALA A 398 -18.78 5.02 -10.55
N PHE A 399 -18.14 4.02 -9.94
CA PHE A 399 -17.43 2.96 -10.65
C PHE A 399 -18.24 1.66 -10.62
N ASP A 400 -18.40 1.05 -11.81
CA ASP A 400 -18.99 -0.27 -11.99
C ASP A 400 -17.85 -1.29 -12.20
N PHE A 401 -17.51 -1.99 -11.15
CA PHE A 401 -16.41 -2.92 -11.18
C PHE A 401 -16.79 -4.29 -11.72
N VAL A 402 -15.82 -4.95 -12.36
CA VAL A 402 -16.02 -6.33 -12.85
C VAL A 402 -16.30 -7.25 -11.65
N PRO A 403 -17.46 -7.94 -11.62
CA PRO A 403 -17.81 -8.82 -10.51
C PRO A 403 -16.76 -9.91 -10.26
N MET A 404 -16.52 -10.24 -8.99
CA MET A 404 -15.52 -11.24 -8.56
C MET A 404 -15.69 -12.60 -9.27
N ALA A 405 -16.93 -13.05 -9.46
CA ALA A 405 -17.26 -14.33 -10.07
C ALA A 405 -16.79 -14.50 -11.52
N VAL A 406 -16.52 -13.40 -12.25
CA VAL A 406 -16.10 -13.43 -13.66
C VAL A 406 -14.67 -12.94 -13.86
N ARG A 407 -13.94 -12.62 -12.79
CA ARG A 407 -12.55 -12.17 -12.89
C ARG A 407 -11.63 -13.31 -13.31
N THR A 408 -10.92 -13.06 -14.38
CA THR A 408 -9.84 -13.94 -14.84
C THR A 408 -8.45 -13.42 -14.45
N ASN A 409 -8.40 -12.26 -13.78
CA ASN A 409 -7.19 -11.49 -13.54
C ASN A 409 -7.17 -10.92 -12.11
N THR A 410 -6.00 -10.85 -11.51
CA THR A 410 -5.75 -10.23 -10.21
C THR A 410 -5.69 -8.69 -10.27
N MET A 411 -5.81 -8.09 -11.44
CA MET A 411 -5.85 -6.64 -11.58
C MET A 411 -7.29 -6.14 -11.55
N TYR A 412 -7.47 -5.06 -10.83
CA TYR A 412 -8.74 -4.38 -10.74
C TYR A 412 -9.09 -3.75 -12.08
N SER A 413 -10.31 -3.91 -12.55
CA SER A 413 -10.81 -3.26 -13.73
C SER A 413 -12.28 -2.88 -13.53
N ALA A 414 -12.63 -1.65 -13.88
CA ALA A 414 -14.02 -1.25 -13.98
C ALA A 414 -14.53 -1.49 -15.42
N GLU A 415 -15.76 -1.94 -15.56
CA GLU A 415 -16.42 -2.07 -16.86
C GLU A 415 -16.89 -0.70 -17.38
N SER A 416 -17.29 0.17 -16.46
CA SER A 416 -17.73 1.52 -16.74
C SER A 416 -17.60 2.40 -15.50
N PHE A 417 -17.72 3.69 -15.70
CA PHE A 417 -17.94 4.65 -14.63
C PHE A 417 -18.88 5.76 -15.11
N GLU A 418 -19.52 6.41 -14.17
CA GLU A 418 -20.37 7.55 -14.40
C GLU A 418 -19.76 8.77 -13.75
N ILE A 419 -19.83 9.90 -14.44
CA ILE A 419 -19.51 11.21 -13.87
C ILE A 419 -20.71 12.10 -14.09
N ASN A 420 -21.32 12.58 -13.02
CA ASN A 420 -22.52 13.40 -13.04
C ASN A 420 -23.61 12.80 -13.97
N GLU A 421 -23.94 11.52 -13.74
CA GLU A 421 -24.89 10.74 -14.54
C GLU A 421 -24.46 10.47 -15.98
N LYS A 422 -23.33 10.97 -16.45
CA LYS A 422 -22.77 10.67 -17.78
C LYS A 422 -22.00 9.37 -17.72
N LEU A 423 -22.51 8.36 -18.41
CA LEU A 423 -21.92 7.04 -18.47
C LEU A 423 -20.74 6.96 -19.44
N PHE A 424 -19.56 6.63 -18.93
CA PHE A 424 -18.36 6.31 -19.69
C PHE A 424 -18.19 4.79 -19.71
N LYS A 425 -18.52 4.17 -20.84
CA LYS A 425 -18.32 2.74 -21.04
C LYS A 425 -17.06 2.48 -21.81
N TYR A 426 -16.46 1.34 -21.53
CA TYR A 426 -15.40 0.82 -22.37
C TYR A 426 -15.97 0.62 -23.79
N LYS A 427 -15.71 1.58 -24.66
CA LYS A 427 -16.12 1.55 -26.07
C LYS A 427 -14.89 1.40 -26.95
N TYR A 428 -15.07 0.64 -27.99
CA TYR A 428 -14.10 0.44 -29.05
C TYR A 428 -13.71 1.71 -29.75
N ASP A 429 -14.58 2.68 -29.74
CA ASP A 429 -14.66 3.91 -30.50
C ASP A 429 -14.33 5.18 -29.69
N GLY A 430 -13.69 5.08 -28.52
CA GLY A 430 -13.13 6.26 -27.91
C GLY A 430 -13.06 6.32 -26.40
N TYR A 431 -14.00 5.73 -25.69
CA TYR A 431 -13.98 5.77 -24.22
C TYR A 431 -13.34 4.53 -23.63
N ARG A 432 -12.25 4.70 -22.98
CA ARG A 432 -11.61 3.65 -22.19
C ARG A 432 -11.26 4.19 -20.84
N LEU A 433 -11.50 3.37 -19.84
CA LEU A 433 -11.00 3.64 -18.51
C LEU A 433 -9.49 3.46 -18.46
N ASP A 434 -8.83 4.30 -17.71
CA ASP A 434 -7.47 4.06 -17.25
C ASP A 434 -7.54 3.11 -16.04
N ASN A 435 -7.36 1.82 -16.31
CA ASN A 435 -7.39 0.82 -15.24
C ASN A 435 -6.29 1.01 -14.20
N ASP A 436 -5.18 1.66 -14.54
CA ASP A 436 -4.11 1.96 -13.60
C ASP A 436 -4.57 3.06 -12.64
N ALA A 437 -5.26 4.09 -13.12
CA ALA A 437 -5.86 5.13 -12.28
C ALA A 437 -6.89 4.53 -11.32
N VAL A 438 -7.81 3.70 -11.83
CA VAL A 438 -8.84 3.03 -11.03
C VAL A 438 -8.24 2.08 -9.98
N SER A 439 -7.25 1.28 -10.37
CA SER A 439 -6.54 0.39 -9.44
C SER A 439 -5.82 1.16 -8.34
N THR A 440 -5.27 2.32 -8.67
CA THR A 440 -4.53 3.18 -7.74
C THR A 440 -5.44 3.69 -6.62
N VAL A 441 -6.71 4.00 -6.90
CA VAL A 441 -7.67 4.43 -5.87
C VAL A 441 -7.76 3.39 -4.76
N LEU A 442 -8.05 2.14 -5.12
CA LEU A 442 -8.22 1.08 -4.12
C LEU A 442 -6.91 0.71 -3.44
N GLN A 443 -5.80 0.73 -4.19
CA GLN A 443 -4.49 0.51 -3.61
C GLN A 443 -4.14 1.59 -2.58
N ASN A 444 -4.46 2.84 -2.85
CA ASN A 444 -4.23 3.94 -1.94
C ASN A 444 -5.14 3.84 -0.70
N LEU A 445 -6.40 3.47 -0.87
CA LEU A 445 -7.29 3.20 0.27
C LEU A 445 -6.78 2.04 1.12
N TYR A 446 -6.33 0.95 0.49
CA TYR A 446 -5.73 -0.19 1.19
C TYR A 446 -4.45 0.19 1.97
N GLN A 447 -3.62 1.05 1.39
CA GLN A 447 -2.33 1.48 1.94
C GLN A 447 -2.40 2.91 2.51
N THR A 448 -3.55 3.32 3.03
CA THR A 448 -3.76 4.67 3.54
C THR A 448 -2.66 5.07 4.52
N ASN A 449 -1.99 6.17 4.24
CA ASN A 449 -0.92 6.71 5.07
C ASN A 449 -1.51 7.64 6.15
N ILE A 450 -1.96 7.04 7.24
CA ILE A 450 -2.55 7.75 8.38
C ILE A 450 -1.42 8.33 9.23
N THR A 451 -1.42 9.65 9.39
CA THR A 451 -0.45 10.37 10.23
C THR A 451 -0.76 10.16 11.71
N ARG A 452 -2.02 10.29 12.07
CA ARG A 452 -2.51 10.05 13.44
C ARG A 452 -4.03 9.89 13.46
N ILE A 453 -4.53 9.25 14.49
CA ILE A 453 -5.95 9.36 14.86
C ILE A 453 -6.13 10.66 15.65
N CYS A 454 -7.04 11.49 15.20
CA CYS A 454 -7.37 12.77 15.83
C CYS A 454 -8.42 12.60 16.93
N LYS A 455 -9.42 11.74 16.66
CA LYS A 455 -10.54 11.49 17.57
C LYS A 455 -11.03 10.05 17.47
N LEU A 456 -11.30 9.44 18.60
CA LEU A 456 -12.02 8.18 18.71
C LEU A 456 -13.48 8.48 19.09
N GLY A 457 -14.42 8.05 18.24
CA GLY A 457 -15.82 8.42 18.33
C GLY A 457 -16.15 9.71 17.56
N ILE A 458 -17.07 9.60 16.61
CA ILE A 458 -17.54 10.72 15.81
C ILE A 458 -18.68 11.41 16.56
N THR A 459 -18.53 12.71 16.82
CA THR A 459 -19.56 13.60 17.38
C THR A 459 -19.71 14.83 16.51
N ASP A 460 -20.85 15.52 16.59
CA ASP A 460 -21.08 16.74 15.82
C ASP A 460 -20.01 17.82 16.13
N GLU A 461 -19.61 17.92 17.39
CA GLU A 461 -18.57 18.87 17.79
C GLU A 461 -17.22 18.51 17.19
N ALA A 462 -16.88 17.21 17.11
CA ALA A 462 -15.64 16.76 16.50
C ALA A 462 -15.67 16.95 14.97
N LEU A 463 -16.79 16.71 14.32
CA LEU A 463 -16.93 17.00 12.89
C LEU A 463 -16.69 18.49 12.61
N THR A 464 -17.30 19.37 13.38
CA THR A 464 -17.08 20.84 13.24
C THR A 464 -15.63 21.23 13.55
N GLU A 465 -15.00 20.64 14.56
CA GLU A 465 -13.59 20.92 14.92
C GLU A 465 -12.63 20.63 13.75
N TYR A 466 -12.90 19.58 12.97
CA TYR A 466 -12.04 19.13 11.88
C TYR A 466 -12.57 19.51 10.49
N GLY A 467 -13.62 20.35 10.39
CA GLY A 467 -14.18 20.80 9.12
C GLY A 467 -14.82 19.66 8.32
N LEU A 468 -15.48 18.74 9.02
CA LEU A 468 -16.15 17.55 8.47
C LEU A 468 -17.66 17.58 8.65
N ASP A 469 -18.20 18.65 9.26
CA ASP A 469 -19.64 18.94 9.27
C ASP A 469 -20.14 19.37 7.88
N ASP A 470 -19.21 19.80 7.03
CA ASP A 470 -19.45 20.19 5.64
C ASP A 470 -18.24 19.72 4.79
N PRO A 471 -18.06 18.40 4.58
CA PRO A 471 -16.85 17.88 4.00
C PRO A 471 -16.78 18.17 2.50
N ALA A 472 -15.57 18.42 1.99
CA ALA A 472 -15.30 18.68 0.59
C ALA A 472 -15.51 17.43 -0.28
N HIS A 473 -15.27 16.24 0.28
CA HIS A 473 -15.37 14.99 -0.47
C HIS A 473 -15.97 13.88 0.36
N TYR A 474 -16.66 12.95 -0.36
CA TYR A 474 -17.12 11.70 0.20
C TYR A 474 -16.60 10.53 -0.61
N ILE A 475 -16.29 9.41 0.05
CA ILE A 475 -16.05 8.14 -0.61
C ILE A 475 -16.96 7.10 0.04
N THR A 476 -17.78 6.45 -0.77
CA THR A 476 -18.63 5.35 -0.33
C THR A 476 -18.39 4.11 -1.15
N TYR A 477 -18.44 2.94 -0.53
CA TYR A 477 -18.36 1.65 -1.20
C TYR A 477 -18.76 0.52 -0.28
N ASP A 478 -19.17 -0.60 -0.87
CA ASP A 478 -19.47 -1.83 -0.17
C ASP A 478 -18.31 -2.81 -0.35
N TYR A 479 -17.80 -3.33 0.77
CA TYR A 479 -16.78 -4.36 0.78
C TYR A 479 -17.44 -5.72 0.98
N LEU A 480 -17.24 -6.62 0.01
CA LEU A 480 -17.84 -7.94 -0.02
C LEU A 480 -16.86 -8.97 0.51
N ILE A 481 -17.27 -9.75 1.50
CA ILE A 481 -16.48 -10.82 2.11
C ILE A 481 -17.01 -12.16 1.65
N ASP A 482 -16.12 -12.99 1.14
CA ASP A 482 -16.34 -14.40 0.85
C ASP A 482 -15.48 -15.19 1.85
N GLU A 483 -16.11 -15.60 2.98
CA GLU A 483 -15.39 -16.24 4.09
C GLU A 483 -14.92 -17.66 3.76
N ASN A 484 -15.62 -18.32 2.84
CA ASN A 484 -15.41 -19.73 2.51
C ASN A 484 -14.76 -19.92 1.13
N GLU A 485 -14.45 -18.86 0.40
CA GLU A 485 -13.83 -18.84 -0.93
C GLU A 485 -14.65 -19.60 -2.00
N ASP A 486 -15.98 -19.61 -1.88
CA ASP A 486 -16.87 -20.30 -2.85
C ASP A 486 -17.30 -19.40 -4.03
N GLY A 487 -16.84 -18.15 -4.06
CA GLY A 487 -17.14 -17.16 -5.07
C GLY A 487 -18.48 -16.44 -4.85
N LYS A 488 -19.06 -16.55 -3.65
CA LYS A 488 -20.26 -15.83 -3.24
C LYS A 488 -19.95 -14.93 -2.06
N THR A 489 -20.68 -13.84 -1.96
CA THR A 489 -20.60 -12.94 -0.84
C THR A 489 -21.31 -13.53 0.37
N ASP A 490 -20.58 -13.74 1.47
CA ASP A 490 -21.13 -14.15 2.76
C ASP A 490 -21.51 -12.95 3.62
N GLN A 491 -20.75 -11.86 3.51
CA GLN A 491 -20.98 -10.63 4.26
C GLN A 491 -20.68 -9.41 3.40
N GLU A 492 -21.44 -8.35 3.58
CA GLU A 492 -21.27 -7.03 2.97
C GLU A 492 -21.04 -5.99 4.07
N ILE A 493 -20.00 -5.16 3.90
CA ILE A 493 -19.65 -4.10 4.84
C ILE A 493 -19.61 -2.78 4.10
N ALA A 494 -20.53 -1.89 4.41
CA ALA A 494 -20.53 -0.54 3.87
C ALA A 494 -19.42 0.30 4.51
N ASN A 495 -18.68 1.04 3.69
CA ASN A 495 -17.72 2.05 4.11
C ASN A 495 -18.20 3.42 3.66
N PHE A 496 -18.06 4.38 4.57
CA PHE A 496 -18.39 5.78 4.33
C PHE A 496 -17.31 6.66 4.92
N LEU A 497 -16.67 7.46 4.07
CA LEU A 497 -15.61 8.39 4.45
C LEU A 497 -16.04 9.81 4.12
N MET A 498 -15.98 10.70 5.11
CA MET A 498 -16.06 12.15 4.95
C MET A 498 -14.65 12.71 4.93
N ILE A 499 -14.32 13.55 3.98
CA ILE A 499 -12.96 14.05 3.77
C ILE A 499 -13.02 15.58 3.70
N SER A 500 -12.22 16.25 4.53
CA SER A 500 -12.13 17.70 4.58
C SER A 500 -11.46 18.29 3.33
N GLU A 501 -11.46 19.61 3.22
CA GLU A 501 -10.49 20.30 2.37
C GLU A 501 -9.05 19.91 2.73
N ARG A 502 -8.15 20.01 1.73
CA ARG A 502 -6.72 19.80 1.93
C ARG A 502 -6.14 20.86 2.86
N THR A 503 -5.49 20.42 3.94
CA THR A 503 -4.84 21.33 4.88
C THR A 503 -3.58 21.97 4.28
N PRO A 504 -3.15 23.13 4.78
CA PRO A 504 -1.90 23.76 4.34
C PRO A 504 -0.65 22.88 4.55
N GLN A 505 -0.73 21.85 5.40
CA GLN A 505 0.35 20.91 5.69
C GLN A 505 0.41 19.76 4.69
N GLY A 506 -0.53 19.67 3.74
CA GLY A 506 -0.62 18.58 2.77
C GLY A 506 -1.21 17.30 3.36
N THR A 507 -2.20 17.46 4.23
CA THR A 507 -2.97 16.37 4.82
C THR A 507 -4.47 16.61 4.63
N TYR A 508 -5.28 15.58 4.87
CA TYR A 508 -6.74 15.66 4.96
C TYR A 508 -7.18 15.17 6.33
N TYR A 509 -8.23 15.75 6.87
CA TYR A 509 -8.99 15.11 7.95
C TYR A 509 -10.03 14.19 7.34
N VAL A 510 -10.14 12.98 7.88
CA VAL A 510 -11.04 11.96 7.38
C VAL A 510 -11.84 11.37 8.52
N ALA A 511 -13.16 11.48 8.47
CA ALA A 511 -14.04 10.72 9.36
C ALA A 511 -14.45 9.41 8.68
N SER A 512 -14.22 8.30 9.36
CA SER A 512 -14.65 6.97 8.95
C SER A 512 -15.80 6.50 9.85
N GLU A 513 -16.99 6.40 9.29
CA GLU A 513 -18.14 5.90 10.04
C GLU A 513 -17.93 4.46 10.49
N LEU A 514 -17.40 3.61 9.62
CA LEU A 514 -17.10 2.20 9.92
C LEU A 514 -16.12 2.04 11.09
N CYS A 515 -15.05 2.81 11.12
CA CYS A 515 -14.05 2.74 12.19
C CYS A 515 -14.40 3.67 13.38
N ASN A 516 -15.43 4.50 13.25
CA ASN A 516 -15.86 5.49 14.24
C ASN A 516 -14.68 6.37 14.75
N VAL A 517 -13.89 6.88 13.81
CA VAL A 517 -12.69 7.70 14.07
C VAL A 517 -12.63 8.89 13.14
N ILE A 518 -11.96 9.95 13.60
CA ILE A 518 -11.43 11.01 12.75
C ILE A 518 -9.90 10.87 12.73
N ALA A 519 -9.33 10.82 11.54
CA ALA A 519 -7.91 10.65 11.31
C ALA A 519 -7.34 11.79 10.47
N GLU A 520 -6.07 12.10 10.67
CA GLU A 520 -5.27 12.92 9.77
C GLU A 520 -4.52 12.00 8.81
N VAL A 521 -4.70 12.21 7.52
CA VAL A 521 -4.19 11.36 6.46
C VAL A 521 -3.32 12.18 5.52
N ASN A 522 -2.17 11.63 5.14
CA ASN A 522 -1.28 12.28 4.19
C ASN A 522 -1.92 12.35 2.79
N GLU A 523 -1.75 13.48 2.09
CA GLU A 523 -2.30 13.71 0.74
C GLU A 523 -1.94 12.62 -0.27
N SER A 524 -0.80 11.94 -0.09
CA SER A 524 -0.38 10.86 -0.98
C SER A 524 -1.37 9.70 -1.08
N SER A 525 -2.25 9.53 -0.08
CA SER A 525 -3.31 8.53 -0.11
C SER A 525 -4.53 8.96 -0.93
N PHE A 526 -4.67 10.25 -1.19
CA PHE A 526 -5.86 10.82 -1.82
C PHE A 526 -5.55 11.69 -3.06
N HIS A 527 -4.38 11.50 -3.69
CA HIS A 527 -4.06 12.23 -4.93
C HIS A 527 -5.13 12.10 -6.02
N PHE A 528 -5.87 11.00 -6.02
CA PHE A 528 -6.95 10.78 -6.98
C PHE A 528 -8.15 11.71 -6.79
N LEU A 529 -8.27 12.39 -5.65
CA LEU A 529 -9.31 13.42 -5.44
C LEU A 529 -9.06 14.67 -6.30
N GLU A 530 -7.83 14.88 -6.76
CA GLU A 530 -7.46 15.98 -7.65
C GLU A 530 -7.65 15.60 -9.14
N ASN A 531 -8.04 14.34 -9.44
CA ASN A 531 -8.21 13.88 -10.81
C ASN A 531 -9.40 14.58 -11.48
N GLU A 532 -9.14 15.16 -12.63
CA GLU A 532 -10.19 15.59 -13.55
C GLU A 532 -10.77 14.37 -14.29
N THR A 533 -11.92 14.54 -14.92
CA THR A 533 -12.58 13.46 -15.71
C THR A 533 -11.62 12.78 -16.68
N ILE A 534 -10.74 13.56 -17.31
CA ILE A 534 -9.80 13.06 -18.31
C ILE A 534 -8.76 12.12 -17.71
N ASP A 535 -8.43 12.24 -16.44
CA ASP A 535 -7.44 11.41 -15.75
C ASP A 535 -7.96 9.99 -15.49
N TRP A 536 -9.28 9.83 -15.51
CA TRP A 536 -9.93 8.52 -15.41
C TRP A 536 -10.05 7.81 -16.75
N LEU A 537 -9.75 8.51 -17.84
CA LEU A 537 -9.82 7.97 -19.19
C LEU A 537 -8.45 7.56 -19.69
N ASN A 538 -8.39 6.45 -20.40
CA ASN A 538 -7.20 6.14 -21.17
C ASN A 538 -7.04 7.20 -22.27
N GLN A 539 -6.07 8.06 -22.13
CA GLN A 539 -5.85 9.20 -23.01
C GLN A 539 -5.43 8.83 -24.43
N TYR A 540 -5.00 7.59 -24.68
CA TYR A 540 -4.59 7.15 -26.02
C TYR A 540 -5.79 6.84 -26.89
N ILE A 541 -5.87 7.48 -28.04
CA ILE A 541 -6.98 7.31 -28.98
C ILE A 541 -6.79 6.13 -29.95
N ILE A 542 -5.57 5.71 -30.19
CA ILE A 542 -5.22 4.57 -31.06
C ILE A 542 -4.34 3.59 -30.26
N TRP A 543 -4.71 2.33 -30.21
CA TRP A 543 -4.03 1.32 -29.38
C TRP A 543 -3.90 -0.05 -30.06
N ILE A 544 -4.32 -0.15 -31.34
CA ILE A 544 -4.27 -1.41 -32.10
C ILE A 544 -2.82 -1.74 -32.43
N ASN A 545 -2.42 -2.99 -32.16
CA ASN A 545 -1.09 -3.44 -32.52
C ASN A 545 -0.90 -3.41 -34.02
N LEU A 546 0.25 -2.90 -34.49
CA LEU A 546 0.62 -2.79 -35.89
C LEU A 546 0.48 -4.11 -36.67
N ALA A 547 0.70 -5.25 -36.03
CA ALA A 547 0.56 -6.59 -36.59
C ALA A 547 -0.85 -6.88 -37.14
N TYR A 548 -1.86 -6.17 -36.66
CA TYR A 548 -3.26 -6.37 -37.06
C TYR A 548 -3.75 -5.32 -38.07
N ILE A 549 -2.96 -4.28 -38.31
CA ILE A 549 -3.34 -3.22 -39.28
C ILE A 549 -3.17 -3.73 -40.68
N LYS A 550 -4.21 -3.58 -41.50
CA LYS A 550 -4.21 -3.90 -42.92
C LYS A 550 -4.01 -2.65 -43.78
N LYS A 551 -4.67 -1.56 -43.39
CA LYS A 551 -4.68 -0.34 -44.19
C LYS A 551 -4.84 0.87 -43.26
N LEU A 552 -4.18 1.95 -43.61
CA LEU A 552 -4.34 3.27 -43.02
C LEU A 552 -4.41 4.32 -44.13
N ASP A 553 -5.59 4.93 -44.27
CA ASP A 553 -5.76 6.09 -45.13
C ASP A 553 -5.57 7.37 -44.33
N VAL A 554 -4.77 8.27 -44.80
CA VAL A 554 -4.50 9.60 -44.25
C VAL A 554 -4.96 10.63 -45.27
N GLN A 555 -6.02 11.39 -44.96
CA GLN A 555 -6.61 12.37 -45.85
C GLN A 555 -6.65 13.74 -45.20
N SER A 556 -6.13 14.75 -45.87
CA SER A 556 -6.19 16.14 -45.45
C SER A 556 -6.55 17.03 -46.66
N PRO A 557 -6.91 18.30 -46.46
CA PRO A 557 -7.32 19.18 -47.57
C PRO A 557 -6.32 19.27 -48.73
N ASN A 558 -5.03 19.05 -48.49
CA ASN A 558 -3.97 19.21 -49.48
C ASN A 558 -3.07 17.98 -49.62
N TYR A 559 -3.42 16.87 -49.00
CA TYR A 559 -2.56 15.69 -48.96
C TYR A 559 -3.36 14.42 -48.62
N ASP A 560 -3.26 13.43 -49.49
CA ASP A 560 -3.88 12.12 -49.32
C ASP A 560 -2.84 11.03 -49.56
N VAL A 561 -2.83 10.04 -48.69
CA VAL A 561 -1.97 8.85 -48.84
C VAL A 561 -2.65 7.62 -48.24
N THR A 562 -2.46 6.48 -48.89
CA THR A 562 -2.90 5.18 -48.43
C THR A 562 -1.69 4.30 -48.12
N PHE A 563 -1.59 3.84 -46.90
CA PHE A 563 -0.64 2.82 -46.46
C PHE A 563 -1.34 1.47 -46.42
N THR A 564 -0.79 0.47 -47.08
CA THR A 564 -1.26 -0.92 -46.98
C THR A 564 -0.13 -1.79 -46.44
N LEU A 565 -0.46 -2.67 -45.52
CA LEU A 565 0.50 -3.52 -44.86
C LEU A 565 0.18 -4.99 -45.16
N ASP A 566 1.17 -5.72 -45.64
CA ASP A 566 1.13 -7.19 -45.62
C ASP A 566 1.85 -7.70 -44.39
N ASN A 567 1.07 -8.16 -43.45
CA ASN A 567 1.51 -8.70 -42.19
C ASN A 567 1.20 -10.19 -42.04
N SER A 568 0.87 -10.87 -43.18
CA SER A 568 0.50 -12.30 -43.19
C SER A 568 1.59 -13.23 -42.69
N GLU A 569 2.86 -12.81 -42.82
CA GLU A 569 4.02 -13.56 -42.33
C GLU A 569 4.54 -13.01 -40.96
N SER A 570 3.82 -12.08 -40.34
CA SER A 570 4.22 -11.52 -39.06
C SER A 570 3.83 -12.46 -37.90
N ASP A 571 4.71 -12.60 -36.92
CA ASP A 571 4.38 -13.26 -35.67
C ASP A 571 3.46 -12.35 -34.83
N GLN A 572 2.17 -12.68 -34.85
CA GLN A 572 1.14 -11.90 -34.13
C GLN A 572 1.31 -12.00 -32.61
N SER A 573 2.07 -12.99 -32.11
CA SER A 573 2.33 -13.18 -30.68
C SER A 573 3.48 -12.29 -30.16
N SER A 574 4.30 -11.73 -31.04
CA SER A 574 5.42 -10.89 -30.65
C SER A 574 5.10 -9.39 -30.84
N ASN A 575 5.06 -8.67 -29.74
CA ASN A 575 4.95 -7.21 -29.78
C ASN A 575 6.04 -6.58 -30.66
N ILE A 576 5.65 -6.04 -31.83
CA ILE A 576 6.40 -5.00 -32.58
C ILE A 576 7.60 -5.48 -33.43
N SER A 577 8.15 -6.67 -33.27
CA SER A 577 9.38 -7.05 -33.96
C SER A 577 9.17 -7.86 -35.26
N SER A 578 7.99 -7.82 -35.84
CA SER A 578 7.74 -8.53 -37.12
C SER A 578 8.66 -8.01 -38.20
N ALA A 579 9.74 -8.71 -38.47
CA ALA A 579 10.68 -8.43 -39.53
C ALA A 579 10.07 -8.56 -40.95
N ASN A 580 8.87 -9.16 -41.01
CA ASN A 580 8.27 -9.63 -42.27
C ASN A 580 7.04 -8.82 -42.73
N ILE A 581 6.85 -7.60 -42.24
CA ILE A 581 5.84 -6.69 -42.74
C ILE A 581 6.36 -6.03 -44.06
N LYS A 582 5.51 -6.01 -45.09
CA LYS A 582 5.77 -5.21 -46.28
C LYS A 582 4.85 -4.00 -46.31
N LEU A 583 5.35 -2.90 -46.81
CA LEU A 583 4.64 -1.61 -46.89
C LEU A 583 4.41 -1.21 -48.34
N TRP A 584 3.15 -0.97 -48.70
CA TRP A 584 2.76 -0.29 -49.94
C TRP A 584 2.27 1.12 -49.59
N VAL A 585 2.65 2.07 -50.40
CA VAL A 585 2.14 3.44 -50.36
C VAL A 585 1.47 3.76 -51.67
N ASN A 586 0.19 4.11 -51.66
CA ASN A 586 -0.64 4.35 -52.82
C ASN A 586 -0.61 3.19 -53.86
N GLY A 587 -0.52 1.95 -53.35
CA GLY A 587 -0.48 0.74 -54.18
C GLY A 587 0.90 0.35 -54.70
N GLU A 588 1.95 1.08 -54.42
CA GLU A 588 3.33 0.76 -54.77
C GLU A 588 4.12 0.24 -53.57
N GLU A 589 4.78 -0.91 -53.71
CA GLU A 589 5.68 -1.43 -52.71
C GLU A 589 6.88 -0.50 -52.54
N LYS A 590 7.19 -0.08 -51.33
CA LYS A 590 8.29 0.83 -51.04
C LYS A 590 9.57 0.07 -50.71
N ASP A 591 10.65 0.49 -51.34
CA ASP A 591 12.00 -0.01 -51.13
C ASP A 591 12.98 1.16 -51.04
N TYR A 592 12.97 1.88 -49.93
CA TYR A 592 13.92 2.96 -49.64
C TYR A 592 14.63 2.72 -48.33
N THR A 593 15.68 3.48 -48.07
CA THR A 593 16.44 3.41 -46.82
C THR A 593 16.56 4.78 -46.19
N VAL A 594 16.23 4.87 -44.90
CA VAL A 594 16.48 6.07 -44.10
C VAL A 594 17.64 5.84 -43.14
N THR A 595 18.42 6.88 -42.86
CA THR A 595 19.54 6.82 -41.92
C THR A 595 19.09 7.34 -40.56
N LYS A 596 19.15 6.49 -39.54
CA LYS A 596 18.92 6.84 -38.17
C LYS A 596 20.24 7.03 -37.45
N VAL A 597 20.37 8.12 -36.71
CA VAL A 597 21.51 8.39 -35.84
C VAL A 597 21.10 8.21 -34.41
N SER A 598 21.80 7.34 -33.65
CA SER A 598 21.56 7.16 -32.22
C SER A 598 22.00 8.39 -31.46
N ALA A 599 21.07 9.03 -30.74
CA ALA A 599 21.39 10.22 -29.93
C ALA A 599 22.40 9.95 -28.80
N SER A 600 22.45 8.72 -28.29
CA SER A 600 23.35 8.35 -27.19
C SER A 600 24.77 7.92 -27.64
N THR A 601 24.87 7.39 -28.87
CA THR A 601 26.15 6.80 -29.37
C THR A 601 26.69 7.44 -30.64
N GLY A 602 25.89 8.28 -31.31
CA GLY A 602 26.23 8.84 -32.65
C GLY A 602 26.31 7.77 -33.74
N LYS A 603 25.92 6.53 -33.48
CA LYS A 603 25.98 5.44 -34.44
C LYS A 603 24.86 5.58 -35.49
N GLU A 604 25.25 5.51 -36.74
CA GLU A 604 24.31 5.46 -37.85
C GLU A 604 23.85 4.02 -38.11
N THR A 605 22.54 3.87 -38.36
CA THR A 605 21.92 2.62 -38.83
C THR A 605 21.05 2.93 -40.04
N LYS A 606 21.01 2.01 -41.00
CA LYS A 606 20.12 2.09 -42.16
C LYS A 606 18.89 1.26 -41.89
N GLU A 607 17.73 1.88 -42.05
CA GLU A 607 16.43 1.30 -41.77
C GLU A 607 15.54 1.36 -43.03
N GLY A 608 14.67 0.37 -43.20
CA GLY A 608 13.77 0.28 -44.35
C GLY A 608 12.44 1.04 -44.17
N PRO A 609 11.56 1.00 -45.19
CA PRO A 609 10.28 1.72 -45.18
C PRO A 609 9.37 1.34 -44.03
N VAL A 610 9.35 0.07 -43.67
CA VAL A 610 8.55 -0.45 -42.51
C VAL A 610 8.98 0.14 -41.20
N TYR A 611 10.31 0.32 -40.98
CA TYR A 611 10.79 1.04 -39.81
C TYR A 611 10.22 2.46 -39.74
N ASN A 612 10.28 3.17 -40.88
CA ASN A 612 9.83 4.55 -40.94
C ASN A 612 8.32 4.68 -40.71
N PHE A 613 7.54 3.77 -41.32
CA PHE A 613 6.11 3.67 -41.05
C PHE A 613 5.82 3.35 -39.58
N ARG A 614 6.61 2.47 -38.92
CA ARG A 614 6.49 2.20 -37.50
C ARG A 614 6.72 3.44 -36.64
N GLN A 615 7.63 4.34 -37.02
CA GLN A 615 7.82 5.59 -36.29
C GLN A 615 6.59 6.50 -36.41
N PHE A 616 6.01 6.58 -37.59
CA PHE A 616 4.74 7.28 -37.81
C PHE A 616 3.60 6.65 -37.02
N TYR A 617 3.47 5.32 -37.04
CA TYR A 617 2.45 4.61 -36.28
C TYR A 617 2.65 4.77 -34.76
N LYS A 618 3.88 4.84 -34.30
CA LYS A 618 4.15 5.20 -32.88
C LYS A 618 3.68 6.61 -32.56
N SER A 619 3.85 7.56 -33.43
CA SER A 619 3.29 8.91 -33.24
C SER A 619 1.76 8.84 -33.08
N LEU A 620 1.08 8.00 -33.87
CA LEU A 620 -0.36 7.75 -33.71
C LEU A 620 -0.71 7.10 -32.40
N LEU A 621 0.09 6.13 -31.95
CA LEU A 621 -0.13 5.48 -30.63
C LEU A 621 0.09 6.45 -29.46
N TYR A 622 0.89 7.50 -29.64
CA TYR A 622 1.09 8.57 -28.66
C TYR A 622 0.06 9.70 -28.81
N ALA A 623 -0.87 9.59 -29.76
CA ALA A 623 -1.99 10.50 -29.85
C ALA A 623 -2.79 10.43 -28.54
N SER A 624 -2.89 11.53 -27.85
CA SER A 624 -3.61 11.60 -26.58
C SER A 624 -4.71 12.64 -26.61
N ILE A 625 -5.77 12.35 -25.89
CA ILE A 625 -6.84 13.29 -25.60
C ILE A 625 -6.25 14.38 -24.69
N GLY A 626 -6.45 15.65 -25.04
CA GLY A 626 -5.99 16.81 -24.28
C GLY A 626 -7.10 17.52 -23.51
N GLY A 627 -8.33 17.00 -23.54
CA GLY A 627 -9.48 17.55 -22.81
C GLY A 627 -10.80 17.01 -23.37
N LEU A 628 -11.85 17.19 -22.58
CA LEU A 628 -13.24 16.91 -22.94
C LEU A 628 -13.91 18.21 -23.43
N THR A 629 -14.88 18.08 -24.34
CA THR A 629 -15.59 19.23 -24.91
C THR A 629 -16.59 19.87 -23.97
N ASP A 630 -17.02 19.17 -22.94
CA ASP A 630 -17.99 19.61 -21.94
C ASP A 630 -17.35 20.09 -20.62
N GLN A 631 -16.02 20.07 -20.52
CA GLN A 631 -15.28 20.40 -19.31
C GLN A 631 -14.18 21.44 -19.55
N GLY A 632 -13.75 22.09 -18.48
CA GLY A 632 -12.71 23.10 -18.50
C GLY A 632 -13.23 24.49 -18.91
N HIS A 633 -12.29 25.39 -19.23
CA HIS A 633 -12.59 26.79 -19.57
C HIS A 633 -13.29 26.98 -20.92
N VAL A 634 -13.25 25.99 -21.76
CA VAL A 634 -13.88 26.02 -23.09
C VAL A 634 -14.80 24.81 -23.17
N LYS A 635 -16.09 25.08 -23.23
CA LYS A 635 -17.13 24.07 -23.39
C LYS A 635 -17.78 24.24 -24.75
N LEU A 636 -18.06 23.13 -25.45
CA LEU A 636 -18.81 23.08 -26.68
C LEU A 636 -20.17 22.49 -26.41
N THR A 637 -21.19 23.15 -26.91
CA THR A 637 -22.54 22.60 -26.99
C THR A 637 -22.64 21.55 -28.10
N GLU A 638 -23.63 20.68 -28.04
CA GLU A 638 -23.93 19.74 -29.12
C GLU A 638 -24.18 20.44 -30.48
N GLU A 639 -24.78 21.63 -30.45
CA GLU A 639 -25.01 22.44 -31.67
C GLU A 639 -23.68 22.92 -32.26
N GLU A 640 -22.73 23.37 -31.45
CA GLU A 640 -21.41 23.81 -31.89
C GLU A 640 -20.58 22.63 -32.39
N MET A 641 -20.61 21.49 -31.75
CA MET A 641 -19.97 20.25 -32.20
C MET A 641 -20.57 19.79 -33.51
N ALA A 642 -21.89 19.83 -33.69
CA ALA A 642 -22.58 19.51 -34.92
C ALA A 642 -22.20 20.48 -36.05
N ALA A 643 -22.09 21.77 -35.75
CA ALA A 643 -21.65 22.78 -36.71
C ALA A 643 -20.20 22.54 -37.18
N LEU A 644 -19.29 22.19 -36.26
CA LEU A 644 -17.91 21.81 -36.60
C LEU A 644 -17.87 20.58 -37.49
N ARG A 645 -18.67 19.55 -37.20
CA ARG A 645 -18.76 18.32 -38.02
C ARG A 645 -19.34 18.59 -39.43
N ALA A 646 -20.20 19.56 -39.56
CA ALA A 646 -20.83 19.93 -40.82
C ALA A 646 -19.95 20.83 -41.72
N ASP A 647 -18.95 21.52 -41.16
CA ASP A 647 -18.06 22.42 -41.88
C ASP A 647 -16.80 21.67 -42.34
N GLU A 648 -16.84 21.14 -43.56
CA GLU A 648 -15.69 20.43 -44.17
C GLU A 648 -14.43 21.30 -44.25
N SER A 649 -14.54 22.63 -44.29
CA SER A 649 -13.39 23.52 -44.29
C SER A 649 -12.60 23.49 -43.00
N LYS A 650 -13.21 23.03 -41.91
CA LYS A 650 -12.60 22.82 -40.58
C LYS A 650 -11.93 21.45 -40.45
N CYS A 651 -12.26 20.50 -41.33
CA CYS A 651 -11.66 19.16 -41.25
C CYS A 651 -10.18 19.23 -41.66
N GLN A 652 -9.29 19.01 -40.72
CA GLN A 652 -7.84 19.05 -40.92
C GLN A 652 -7.27 17.70 -41.36
N LEU A 653 -7.82 16.62 -40.82
CA LEU A 653 -7.31 15.28 -41.03
C LEU A 653 -8.43 14.25 -40.83
N VAL A 654 -8.48 13.29 -41.74
CA VAL A 654 -9.26 12.05 -41.57
C VAL A 654 -8.29 10.88 -41.64
N LEU A 655 -8.30 10.06 -40.61
CA LEU A 655 -7.60 8.79 -40.56
C LEU A 655 -8.63 7.67 -40.67
N THR A 656 -8.51 6.81 -41.68
CA THR A 656 -9.32 5.59 -41.76
C THR A 656 -8.41 4.38 -41.61
N LEU A 657 -8.58 3.69 -40.47
CA LEU A 657 -7.78 2.54 -40.08
C LEU A 657 -8.60 1.27 -40.28
N GLU A 658 -8.11 0.37 -41.11
CA GLU A 658 -8.65 -0.98 -41.29
C GLU A 658 -7.74 -1.99 -40.58
N ALA A 659 -8.33 -2.82 -39.74
CA ALA A 659 -7.61 -3.88 -39.03
C ALA A 659 -8.30 -5.22 -39.16
N GLU A 660 -7.62 -6.30 -38.83
CA GLU A 660 -8.25 -7.59 -38.58
C GLU A 660 -9.22 -7.47 -37.41
N ASP A 661 -10.15 -8.43 -37.30
CA ASP A 661 -11.22 -8.40 -36.30
C ASP A 661 -10.71 -7.90 -34.94
N ILE A 662 -10.97 -6.64 -34.71
CA ILE A 662 -10.46 -5.90 -33.56
C ILE A 662 -10.98 -6.52 -32.26
N ALA A 663 -12.15 -7.19 -32.29
CA ALA A 663 -12.73 -7.86 -31.13
C ALA A 663 -11.88 -9.03 -30.59
N THR A 664 -11.12 -9.69 -31.47
CA THR A 664 -10.22 -10.80 -31.04
C THR A 664 -8.91 -10.33 -30.45
N VAL A 665 -8.54 -9.06 -30.70
CA VAL A 665 -7.20 -8.53 -30.39
C VAL A 665 -7.10 -7.93 -29.01
N THR A 666 -8.19 -7.49 -28.40
CA THR A 666 -8.13 -6.57 -27.25
C THR A 666 -8.64 -7.08 -25.93
N ASN A 667 -9.50 -7.99 -25.91
CA ASN A 667 -9.93 -8.82 -24.77
C ASN A 667 -11.12 -9.68 -25.24
N PRO A 668 -10.94 -10.98 -25.43
CA PRO A 668 -11.99 -11.84 -25.96
C PRO A 668 -13.25 -11.87 -25.09
N ASP A 669 -13.15 -11.54 -23.82
CA ASP A 669 -14.30 -11.63 -22.91
C ASP A 669 -15.18 -10.37 -22.91
N ASN A 670 -14.63 -9.18 -23.15
CA ASN A 670 -15.37 -7.91 -23.14
C ASN A 670 -15.92 -7.48 -24.50
N PHE A 671 -15.45 -8.06 -25.63
CA PHE A 671 -15.70 -7.53 -26.96
C PHE A 671 -16.44 -8.46 -27.94
N LYS A 672 -17.04 -9.51 -27.48
CA LYS A 672 -17.81 -10.47 -28.31
C LYS A 672 -18.96 -9.86 -29.14
N LYS A 673 -19.18 -8.53 -29.06
CA LYS A 673 -20.34 -7.87 -29.70
C LYS A 673 -20.00 -6.88 -30.82
N ASN A 674 -18.73 -6.51 -31.05
CA ASN A 674 -18.41 -5.48 -32.05
C ASN A 674 -17.43 -6.00 -33.09
N ASN A 675 -17.96 -6.48 -34.22
CA ASN A 675 -17.19 -6.86 -35.41
C ASN A 675 -16.75 -5.64 -36.24
N GLN A 676 -16.36 -4.53 -35.62
CA GLN A 676 -15.83 -3.39 -36.34
C GLN A 676 -14.46 -3.69 -36.88
N LYS A 677 -14.31 -3.54 -38.22
CA LYS A 677 -13.02 -3.71 -38.93
C LYS A 677 -12.41 -2.38 -39.35
N THR A 678 -13.16 -1.28 -39.22
CA THR A 678 -12.76 0.04 -39.67
C THR A 678 -13.03 1.08 -38.60
N LEU A 679 -12.04 1.90 -38.29
CA LEU A 679 -12.15 3.07 -37.42
C LEU A 679 -11.85 4.33 -38.20
N VAL A 680 -12.70 5.34 -38.11
CA VAL A 680 -12.56 6.62 -38.77
C VAL A 680 -12.38 7.72 -37.74
N TYR A 681 -11.22 8.30 -37.70
CA TYR A 681 -10.89 9.45 -36.86
C TYR A 681 -10.95 10.72 -37.71
N ARG A 682 -11.72 11.75 -37.23
CA ARG A 682 -11.79 13.04 -37.89
C ARG A 682 -11.39 14.13 -36.93
N PHE A 683 -10.49 15.00 -37.38
CA PHE A 683 -9.96 16.11 -36.61
C PHE A 683 -10.41 17.43 -37.25
N TYR A 684 -11.13 18.23 -36.50
CA TYR A 684 -11.66 19.51 -36.94
C TYR A 684 -10.97 20.65 -36.22
N ARG A 685 -10.47 21.65 -36.93
CA ARG A 685 -9.84 22.81 -36.35
C ARG A 685 -10.83 23.61 -35.49
N TYR A 686 -10.60 23.64 -34.22
CA TYR A 686 -11.35 24.46 -33.30
C TYR A 686 -10.64 25.81 -33.03
N SER A 687 -9.34 25.75 -32.69
CA SER A 687 -8.48 26.93 -32.49
C SER A 687 -7.04 26.66 -32.96
N GLU A 688 -6.14 27.60 -32.76
CA GLU A 688 -4.71 27.40 -33.07
C GLU A 688 -4.08 26.27 -32.26
N GLY A 689 -4.52 26.06 -30.99
CA GLY A 689 -3.95 25.04 -30.09
C GLY A 689 -4.79 23.77 -29.97
N LYS A 690 -6.05 23.76 -30.48
CA LYS A 690 -6.97 22.64 -30.23
C LYS A 690 -7.68 22.21 -31.51
N SER A 691 -7.75 20.89 -31.69
CA SER A 691 -8.60 20.25 -32.69
C SER A 691 -9.65 19.41 -32.01
N TYR A 692 -10.89 19.49 -32.46
CA TYR A 692 -11.98 18.64 -32.04
C TYR A 692 -11.89 17.28 -32.73
N LEU A 693 -11.95 16.19 -31.98
CA LEU A 693 -11.82 14.83 -32.51
C LEU A 693 -13.17 14.10 -32.44
N THR A 694 -13.48 13.43 -33.55
CA THR A 694 -14.53 12.42 -33.59
C THR A 694 -13.97 11.05 -34.01
N ILE A 695 -14.55 9.99 -33.44
CA ILE A 695 -14.25 8.59 -33.75
C ILE A 695 -15.55 7.96 -34.25
N ASN A 696 -15.56 7.48 -35.50
CA ASN A 696 -16.76 6.97 -36.20
C ASN A 696 -17.95 7.95 -36.19
N GLY A 697 -17.64 9.26 -36.22
CA GLY A 697 -18.64 10.33 -36.26
C GLY A 697 -19.15 10.82 -34.91
N GLU A 698 -18.76 10.18 -33.82
CA GLU A 698 -19.04 10.58 -32.44
C GLU A 698 -17.77 11.02 -31.76
N GLY A 699 -17.84 11.94 -30.80
CA GLY A 699 -16.68 12.32 -30.04
C GLY A 699 -16.91 13.58 -29.21
N GLU A 700 -16.20 13.64 -28.12
CA GLU A 700 -16.28 14.70 -27.12
C GLU A 700 -14.88 15.14 -26.68
N PHE A 701 -13.89 15.03 -27.58
CA PHE A 701 -12.51 15.21 -27.22
C PHE A 701 -11.83 16.37 -27.95
N PHE A 702 -10.95 17.03 -27.26
CA PHE A 702 -9.91 17.87 -27.83
C PHE A 702 -8.58 17.12 -27.89
N VAL A 703 -7.83 17.39 -28.95
CA VAL A 703 -6.44 16.99 -29.11
C VAL A 703 -5.61 18.22 -29.45
N ASP A 704 -4.30 18.15 -29.25
CA ASP A 704 -3.38 19.21 -29.64
C ASP A 704 -3.40 19.39 -31.20
N ALA A 705 -3.62 20.63 -31.66
CA ALA A 705 -3.63 20.94 -33.07
C ALA A 705 -2.26 20.72 -33.73
N ALA A 706 -1.16 21.03 -33.04
CA ALA A 706 0.20 20.79 -33.51
C ALA A 706 0.47 19.28 -33.71
N PHE A 707 -0.11 18.44 -32.88
CA PHE A 707 -0.04 17.00 -33.05
C PHE A 707 -0.72 16.54 -34.34
N VAL A 708 -1.89 17.09 -34.68
CA VAL A 708 -2.60 16.77 -35.93
C VAL A 708 -1.75 17.17 -37.13
N GLU A 709 -1.12 18.33 -37.12
CA GLU A 709 -0.21 18.82 -38.19
C GLU A 709 1.03 17.90 -38.29
N LYS A 710 1.57 17.45 -37.18
CA LYS A 710 2.66 16.47 -37.17
C LYS A 710 2.28 15.16 -37.82
N LEU A 711 1.09 14.62 -37.56
CA LEU A 711 0.63 13.37 -38.20
C LEU A 711 0.62 13.47 -39.70
N ILE A 712 0.14 14.58 -40.26
CA ILE A 712 0.14 14.84 -41.74
C ILE A 712 1.59 14.91 -42.24
N SER A 713 2.46 15.62 -41.51
CA SER A 713 3.88 15.74 -41.85
C SER A 713 4.60 14.39 -41.82
N ASP A 714 4.35 13.59 -40.78
CA ASP A 714 4.99 12.29 -40.64
C ASP A 714 4.53 11.29 -41.71
N ALA A 715 3.23 11.29 -42.05
CA ALA A 715 2.71 10.49 -43.15
C ALA A 715 3.41 10.83 -44.49
N ARG A 716 3.57 12.12 -44.80
CA ARG A 716 4.29 12.59 -45.96
C ARG A 716 5.76 12.15 -45.98
N ARG A 717 6.44 12.23 -44.83
CA ARG A 717 7.83 11.75 -44.67
C ARG A 717 7.95 10.26 -44.97
N VAL A 718 6.98 9.44 -44.54
CA VAL A 718 6.96 8.01 -44.90
C VAL A 718 6.83 7.81 -46.40
N GLU A 719 5.91 8.53 -47.05
CA GLU A 719 5.72 8.43 -48.50
C GLU A 719 6.96 8.84 -49.29
N GLU A 720 7.61 9.95 -48.87
CA GLU A 720 8.80 10.52 -49.53
C GLU A 720 10.11 9.81 -49.13
N GLY A 721 10.09 8.85 -48.23
CA GLY A 721 11.31 8.18 -47.75
C GLY A 721 12.20 9.06 -46.87
N GLN A 722 11.62 10.02 -46.15
CA GLN A 722 12.30 10.85 -45.15
C GLN A 722 12.15 10.26 -43.76
N LEU A 723 13.18 10.39 -42.92
CA LEU A 723 13.15 9.85 -41.55
C LEU A 723 12.05 10.50 -40.73
N VAL A 724 11.22 9.66 -40.08
CA VAL A 724 10.22 10.09 -39.11
C VAL A 724 10.81 9.99 -37.70
N ASP A 725 10.63 11.04 -36.91
CA ASP A 725 10.98 11.08 -35.47
C ASP A 725 9.70 10.93 -34.64
N SER A 726 9.48 9.72 -34.12
CA SER A 726 8.33 9.44 -33.24
C SER A 726 8.47 10.00 -31.81
N ALA A 727 9.68 10.40 -31.43
CA ALA A 727 9.92 10.93 -30.07
C ALA A 727 9.55 12.41 -29.94
N SER A 728 9.48 13.14 -31.08
CA SER A 728 9.00 14.52 -31.08
C SER A 728 7.49 14.54 -30.88
N LYS A 729 7.01 15.27 -29.88
CA LYS A 729 5.57 15.46 -29.66
C LYS A 729 4.98 16.61 -30.46
N THR A 730 5.83 17.44 -31.07
CA THR A 730 5.47 18.62 -31.91
C THR A 730 6.33 18.73 -33.13
#